data_d1aec42ae501ab3a6a9078fb8f463061
#
_entry.id   d1aec42ae501ab3a6a9078fb8f463061
#
_cell.length_a   1.000
_cell.length_b   1.000
_cell.length_c   1.000
_cell.angle_alpha   90.00
_cell.angle_beta   90.00
_cell.angle_gamma   90.00
#
_symmetry.space_group_name_H-M   'P 1'
#
loop_
_entity.id
_entity.type
_entity.pdbx_description
1 polymer ?
#
loop_
_entity_poly.entity_id
_entity_poly.type
_entity_poly.pdbx_seq_one_letter_code
_entity_poly.pdbx_strand_id
1 'polypeptide(L)'
;MTRLYSLLYITFLMFCVSGMKAQDTLGIRNVLLDNLVVKGNKVSPVKEMTDGSMLWEMSSMDDLPKILGNSDPIHYTQMLPGIGTNAEYQSGIHIQGCDNSHNIVSINGVPLYNVNHLLGFFSIFNASHFSTLNIRKSLYDVSTANRLGGGLDMETNDNIPDSTNGEFALGLISSQGTLRTPLGRRTSMTLSLRGSYINMLYGSWLKADNTQIEYSFYDCNFTLCHHIDDRNTVTIDFYAGNDTGNLNESSYLSDNALKWGNVMGSLRWKHHGHGFNVNQTIYSTYYHNKFMLTMQDNNYALKSSNMDLGYKGNITAGRWDIGLDAVWHNIQPQYLDNNNTYNVTSGNPERQYSSEASAFVRYSLHLRKHSTMIFGARATLYSADGNHFGSADPSLAFMYDNSTVALSVSCYLRHQYLFQTGFSSSGLPTEFWMSTGSIHRPQYAYGGNVTASTYLADRKYRLSAELFYKRLHHQVEYLGNLLDLVNTEYNLDANLIHGNGTNCGFNVMLHKRNGNLKGWIAYTFTHSRRQFREFADDRKYPSNHERPHEINSIATYSLPRHWSFGFNLVFASGTPFTAPVSMEFINGNIVSQYGPYNGNRIKPYFRLDASANYKWKSRRGMEKGINISLYNVTCRSNDLFYRVKFKYNKEFAYRPLSFFIPILPSVSYFCKF
;
A
#
# COMPACT_ATOMS: atom_id res chain seq x y z
N MET A 1 -12.79 41.09 -2.62
CA MET A 1 -12.29 41.54 -1.29
C MET A 1 -12.84 40.74 -0.13
N THR A 2 -14.00 40.13 -0.19
CA THR A 2 -14.59 39.32 0.93
C THR A 2 -13.88 37.96 1.20
N ARG A 3 -13.16 37.40 0.27
CA ARG A 3 -12.44 36.12 0.45
C ARG A 3 -11.06 36.25 1.15
N LEU A 4 -10.48 37.43 1.18
CA LEU A 4 -9.20 37.70 1.87
C LEU A 4 -9.36 37.87 3.37
N TYR A 5 -10.52 38.35 3.80
CA TYR A 5 -10.84 38.52 5.23
C TYR A 5 -11.12 37.21 5.96
N SER A 6 -11.64 36.20 5.26
CA SER A 6 -11.88 34.87 5.84
C SER A 6 -10.56 34.12 6.15
N LEU A 7 -9.54 34.29 5.33
CA LEU A 7 -8.22 33.69 5.59
C LEU A 7 -7.49 34.38 6.75
N LEU A 8 -7.62 35.69 6.88
CA LEU A 8 -7.04 36.46 8.00
C LEU A 8 -7.72 36.16 9.34
N TYR A 9 -9.03 35.84 9.33
CA TYR A 9 -9.75 35.48 10.55
C TYR A 9 -9.34 34.11 11.11
N ILE A 10 -9.06 33.16 10.22
CA ILE A 10 -8.56 31.81 10.59
C ILE A 10 -7.14 31.88 11.13
N THR A 11 -6.29 32.76 10.59
CA THR A 11 -4.93 33.00 11.10
C THR A 11 -4.95 33.72 12.46
N PHE A 12 -5.93 34.59 12.71
CA PHE A 12 -6.07 35.31 13.99
C PHE A 12 -6.58 34.41 15.11
N LEU A 13 -7.43 33.43 14.84
CA LEU A 13 -7.86 32.42 15.82
C LEU A 13 -6.72 31.49 16.27
N MET A 14 -5.68 31.31 15.48
CA MET A 14 -4.49 30.55 15.86
C MET A 14 -3.55 31.32 16.81
N PHE A 15 -3.66 32.64 16.88
CA PHE A 15 -2.84 33.47 17.79
C PHE A 15 -3.45 33.72 19.19
N CYS A 16 -4.72 33.39 19.42
CA CYS A 16 -5.41 33.66 20.70
C CYS A 16 -5.27 32.54 21.76
N VAL A 17 -4.47 31.51 21.53
CA VAL A 17 -4.23 30.42 22.52
C VAL A 17 -3.04 30.69 23.46
N SER A 18 -2.47 31.89 23.45
CA SER A 18 -1.31 32.24 24.28
C SER A 18 -1.65 32.64 25.75
N GLY A 19 -2.65 31.98 26.35
CA GLY A 19 -3.08 32.36 27.72
C GLY A 19 -3.41 31.24 28.70
N MET A 20 -3.13 29.97 28.41
CA MET A 20 -3.37 28.89 29.38
C MET A 20 -2.08 28.50 30.12
N LYS A 21 -1.98 28.93 31.39
CA LYS A 21 -0.97 28.43 32.33
C LYS A 21 -1.31 26.97 32.66
N ALA A 22 -0.50 26.01 32.17
CA ALA A 22 -0.55 24.62 32.56
C ALA A 22 0.11 24.47 33.94
N GLN A 23 -0.65 23.95 34.91
CA GLN A 23 -0.10 23.46 36.17
C GLN A 23 0.67 22.17 35.92
N ASP A 24 1.91 22.12 36.39
CA ASP A 24 2.78 20.93 36.36
C ASP A 24 2.12 19.74 37.06
N THR A 25 1.83 18.70 36.32
CA THR A 25 1.65 17.36 36.85
C THR A 25 2.42 16.38 35.96
N LEU A 26 3.55 15.93 36.51
CA LEU A 26 4.35 14.75 36.15
C LEU A 26 4.39 14.39 34.66
N GLY A 27 5.38 14.97 34.01
CA GLY A 27 5.69 14.66 32.61
C GLY A 27 6.00 13.18 32.41
N ILE A 28 5.12 12.50 31.69
CA ILE A 28 5.57 11.35 30.92
C ILE A 28 6.31 11.95 29.72
N ARG A 29 7.63 12.09 29.84
CA ARG A 29 8.50 12.24 28.70
C ARG A 29 8.18 11.11 27.73
N ASN A 30 7.64 11.44 26.56
CA ASN A 30 7.97 10.70 25.38
C ASN A 30 9.49 10.91 25.20
N VAL A 31 10.27 10.10 25.87
CA VAL A 31 11.68 9.95 25.59
C VAL A 31 11.67 9.28 24.22
N LEU A 32 11.85 10.04 23.15
CA LEU A 32 12.62 9.55 22.03
C LEU A 32 13.91 9.06 22.67
N LEU A 33 13.98 7.76 22.92
CA LEU A 33 15.22 7.13 23.32
C LEU A 33 16.16 7.40 22.17
N ASP A 34 17.08 8.34 22.40
CA ASP A 34 18.28 8.45 21.59
C ASP A 34 18.76 7.03 21.31
N ASN A 35 19.15 6.78 20.08
CA ASN A 35 19.64 5.50 19.60
C ASN A 35 20.63 4.90 20.60
N LEU A 36 20.14 4.17 21.57
CA LEU A 36 20.97 3.31 22.39
C LEU A 36 21.41 2.20 21.45
N VAL A 37 22.57 2.38 20.83
CA VAL A 37 23.26 1.33 20.10
C VAL A 37 23.68 0.29 21.15
N VAL A 38 22.70 -0.51 21.57
CA VAL A 38 22.98 -1.71 22.34
C VAL A 38 23.67 -2.67 21.37
N LYS A 39 24.98 -2.71 21.41
CA LYS A 39 25.78 -3.81 20.88
C LYS A 39 25.46 -5.06 21.71
N GLY A 40 24.29 -5.62 21.54
CA GLY A 40 23.88 -6.83 22.24
C GLY A 40 22.56 -7.32 21.68
N ASN A 41 22.56 -8.54 21.16
CA ASN A 41 21.43 -9.30 20.65
C ASN A 41 20.51 -8.52 19.71
N LYS A 42 20.73 -8.65 18.40
CA LYS A 42 19.85 -8.08 17.36
C LYS A 42 18.39 -8.42 17.69
N VAL A 43 17.59 -7.43 17.98
CA VAL A 43 16.15 -7.55 18.22
C VAL A 43 15.45 -7.69 16.87
N SER A 44 14.28 -8.31 16.84
CA SER A 44 13.46 -8.41 15.62
C SER A 44 13.07 -7.04 15.06
N PRO A 45 12.99 -6.91 13.72
CA PRO A 45 12.70 -5.66 13.03
C PRO A 45 11.33 -5.07 13.32
N VAL A 46 10.34 -5.88 13.68
CA VAL A 46 8.95 -5.48 13.88
C VAL A 46 8.64 -5.27 15.35
N LYS A 47 8.16 -4.07 15.69
CA LYS A 47 7.62 -3.75 17.01
C LYS A 47 6.09 -3.65 16.89
N GLU A 48 5.40 -4.62 17.48
CA GLU A 48 3.95 -4.57 17.63
C GLU A 48 3.59 -3.63 18.79
N MET A 49 2.67 -2.72 18.51
CA MET A 49 2.10 -1.80 19.51
C MET A 49 0.90 -2.44 20.21
N THR A 50 0.42 -1.82 21.29
CA THR A 50 -0.72 -2.32 22.09
C THR A 50 -2.02 -2.35 21.29
N ASP A 51 -2.20 -1.44 20.35
CA ASP A 51 -3.37 -1.31 19.48
C ASP A 51 -3.38 -2.26 18.27
N GLY A 52 -2.36 -3.13 18.16
CA GLY A 52 -2.18 -4.03 17.03
C GLY A 52 -1.56 -3.35 15.81
N SER A 53 -1.23 -2.06 15.87
CA SER A 53 -0.38 -1.42 14.86
C SER A 53 1.05 -1.94 14.97
N MET A 54 1.82 -1.79 13.89
CA MET A 54 3.19 -2.28 13.84
C MET A 54 4.11 -1.16 13.35
N LEU A 55 5.21 -0.99 14.07
CA LEU A 55 6.29 -0.11 13.68
C LEU A 55 7.46 -0.95 13.19
N TRP A 56 7.97 -0.63 12.02
CA TRP A 56 9.10 -1.32 11.42
C TRP A 56 10.27 -0.36 11.21
N GLU A 57 11.42 -0.64 11.81
CA GLU A 57 12.64 0.09 11.55
C GLU A 57 13.26 -0.40 10.24
N MET A 58 13.39 0.47 9.26
CA MET A 58 13.82 0.13 7.89
C MET A 58 15.23 -0.46 7.84
N SER A 59 16.15 0.06 8.67
CA SER A 59 17.53 -0.47 8.78
C SER A 59 17.59 -1.96 9.17
N SER A 60 16.56 -2.46 9.83
CA SER A 60 16.48 -3.85 10.28
C SER A 60 15.97 -4.81 9.18
N MET A 61 15.45 -4.30 8.09
CA MET A 61 15.02 -5.12 6.94
C MET A 61 16.18 -5.79 6.22
N ASP A 62 17.40 -5.29 6.38
CA ASP A 62 18.61 -5.90 5.79
C ASP A 62 18.94 -7.30 6.30
N ASP A 63 18.41 -7.65 7.47
CA ASP A 63 18.59 -8.97 8.06
C ASP A 63 17.48 -9.96 7.61
N LEU A 64 16.48 -9.50 6.88
CA LEU A 64 15.40 -10.34 6.35
C LEU A 64 15.81 -11.04 5.04
N PRO A 65 15.11 -12.13 4.67
CA PRO A 65 15.35 -12.81 3.41
C PRO A 65 15.07 -11.89 2.23
N LYS A 66 16.08 -11.56 1.43
CA LYS A 66 15.91 -10.72 0.25
C LYS A 66 15.20 -11.48 -0.86
N ILE A 67 14.29 -10.80 -1.55
CA ILE A 67 13.61 -11.34 -2.72
C ILE A 67 14.19 -10.66 -3.95
N LEU A 68 14.66 -11.46 -4.89
CA LEU A 68 15.32 -10.99 -6.10
C LEU A 68 16.45 -9.97 -5.81
N GLY A 69 17.15 -10.18 -4.66
CA GLY A 69 18.26 -9.35 -4.23
C GLY A 69 17.90 -8.04 -3.54
N ASN A 70 16.62 -7.70 -3.40
CA ASN A 70 16.14 -6.46 -2.79
C ASN A 70 15.42 -6.69 -1.46
N SER A 71 15.51 -5.69 -0.56
CA SER A 71 14.67 -5.59 0.64
C SER A 71 13.47 -4.71 0.30
N ASP A 72 12.28 -5.30 0.18
CA ASP A 72 11.07 -4.58 -0.22
C ASP A 72 10.10 -4.42 0.96
N PRO A 73 9.82 -3.16 1.41
CA PRO A 73 8.97 -2.90 2.56
C PRO A 73 7.53 -3.39 2.42
N ILE A 74 6.92 -3.22 1.25
CA ILE A 74 5.54 -3.65 1.01
C ILE A 74 5.45 -5.17 1.00
N HIS A 75 6.40 -5.82 0.35
CA HIS A 75 6.43 -7.27 0.30
C HIS A 75 6.54 -7.91 1.70
N TYR A 76 7.41 -7.37 2.56
CA TYR A 76 7.49 -7.84 3.95
C TYR A 76 6.23 -7.53 4.75
N THR A 77 5.56 -6.40 4.45
CA THR A 77 4.28 -6.05 5.08
C THR A 77 3.19 -7.07 4.76
N GLN A 78 3.16 -7.59 3.54
CA GLN A 78 2.24 -8.66 3.12
C GLN A 78 2.52 -10.00 3.83
N MET A 79 3.67 -10.18 4.45
CA MET A 79 3.98 -11.35 5.28
C MET A 79 3.45 -11.24 6.72
N LEU A 80 2.83 -10.11 7.08
CA LEU A 80 2.22 -9.85 8.39
C LEU A 80 0.74 -10.29 8.41
N PRO A 81 0.20 -10.67 9.59
CA PRO A 81 -1.17 -11.12 9.68
C PRO A 81 -2.18 -10.01 9.41
N GLY A 82 -3.24 -10.33 8.69
CA GLY A 82 -4.32 -9.41 8.35
C GLY A 82 -4.04 -8.52 7.15
N ILE A 83 -2.92 -8.72 6.45
CA ILE A 83 -2.58 -8.03 5.21
C ILE A 83 -2.47 -9.09 4.12
N GLY A 84 -3.33 -9.00 3.12
CA GLY A 84 -3.42 -10.01 2.06
C GLY A 84 -2.14 -10.07 1.22
N THR A 85 -1.71 -11.28 0.93
CA THR A 85 -0.56 -11.55 0.07
C THR A 85 -1.00 -11.56 -1.39
N ASN A 86 -0.33 -10.80 -2.23
CA ASN A 86 -0.56 -10.85 -3.67
C ASN A 86 0.12 -12.08 -4.29
N ALA A 87 -0.49 -12.62 -5.35
CA ALA A 87 0.19 -13.49 -6.29
C ALA A 87 1.01 -12.65 -7.29
N GLU A 88 1.81 -13.31 -8.13
CA GLU A 88 2.50 -12.66 -9.24
C GLU A 88 1.47 -11.93 -10.13
N TYR A 89 1.85 -10.80 -10.71
CA TYR A 89 0.98 -9.90 -11.51
C TYR A 89 -0.22 -9.29 -10.77
N GLN A 90 -0.29 -9.42 -9.47
CA GLN A 90 -1.30 -8.74 -8.66
C GLN A 90 -0.64 -7.59 -7.91
N SER A 91 -1.24 -6.43 -8.01
CA SER A 91 -0.83 -5.24 -7.27
C SER A 91 -1.92 -4.83 -6.27
N GLY A 92 -1.58 -3.93 -5.36
CA GLY A 92 -2.51 -3.43 -4.35
C GLY A 92 -2.23 -3.98 -2.96
N ILE A 93 -2.89 -3.38 -2.00
CA ILE A 93 -2.77 -3.72 -0.59
C ILE A 93 -4.16 -3.99 -0.03
N HIS A 94 -4.34 -5.17 0.54
CA HIS A 94 -5.61 -5.63 1.07
C HIS A 94 -5.49 -5.84 2.58
N ILE A 95 -5.96 -4.87 3.37
CA ILE A 95 -5.90 -4.93 4.83
C ILE A 95 -7.25 -5.40 5.37
N GLN A 96 -7.28 -6.55 6.07
CA GLN A 96 -8.49 -7.13 6.66
C GLN A 96 -9.65 -7.27 5.65
N GLY A 97 -9.34 -7.76 4.44
CA GLY A 97 -10.32 -7.99 3.37
C GLY A 97 -10.87 -6.73 2.71
N CYS A 98 -10.27 -5.57 2.93
CA CYS A 98 -10.63 -4.32 2.25
C CYS A 98 -10.02 -4.27 0.85
N ASP A 99 -10.69 -3.56 -0.07
CA ASP A 99 -10.18 -3.30 -1.41
C ASP A 99 -8.95 -2.38 -1.38
N ASN A 100 -8.16 -2.37 -2.44
CA ASN A 100 -6.95 -1.55 -2.51
C ASN A 100 -7.24 -0.07 -2.22
N SER A 101 -8.30 0.50 -2.81
CA SER A 101 -8.70 1.90 -2.63
C SER A 101 -9.12 2.27 -1.21
N HIS A 102 -9.49 1.28 -0.40
CA HIS A 102 -9.84 1.50 0.99
C HIS A 102 -8.63 1.75 1.89
N ASN A 103 -7.43 1.42 1.43
CA ASN A 103 -6.19 1.57 2.18
C ASN A 103 -5.44 2.81 1.72
N ILE A 104 -4.65 3.38 2.61
CA ILE A 104 -3.75 4.49 2.30
C ILE A 104 -2.31 4.01 2.37
N VAL A 105 -1.52 4.36 1.36
CA VAL A 105 -0.06 4.26 1.42
C VAL A 105 0.50 5.65 1.26
N SER A 106 1.41 6.04 2.14
CA SER A 106 1.90 7.42 2.23
C SER A 106 3.39 7.50 2.53
N ILE A 107 3.97 8.64 2.19
CA ILE A 107 5.28 9.09 2.67
C ILE A 107 5.06 10.30 3.56
N ASN A 108 5.41 10.20 4.85
CA ASN A 108 5.19 11.26 5.85
C ASN A 108 3.74 11.76 5.88
N GLY A 109 2.76 10.83 5.72
CA GLY A 109 1.34 11.14 5.67
C GLY A 109 0.83 11.69 4.33
N VAL A 110 1.69 11.87 3.31
CA VAL A 110 1.31 12.30 1.96
C VAL A 110 0.91 11.09 1.12
N PRO A 111 -0.33 11.00 0.63
CA PRO A 111 -0.83 9.81 -0.06
C PRO A 111 -0.14 9.59 -1.41
N LEU A 112 0.10 8.32 -1.74
CA LEU A 112 0.53 7.87 -3.05
C LEU A 112 -0.49 6.89 -3.61
N TYR A 113 -0.67 6.95 -4.93
CA TYR A 113 -1.56 6.07 -5.68
C TYR A 113 -0.72 4.96 -6.28
N ASN A 114 -1.15 3.81 -6.56
CA ASN A 114 -0.42 2.66 -7.09
C ASN A 114 1.10 2.62 -6.72
N VAL A 115 1.43 1.87 -5.71
CA VAL A 115 2.78 1.85 -5.11
C VAL A 115 3.62 0.65 -5.56
N ASN A 116 3.38 0.11 -6.75
CA ASN A 116 4.00 -1.11 -7.23
C ASN A 116 4.76 -0.91 -8.54
N HIS A 117 5.91 -1.60 -8.64
CA HIS A 117 6.68 -1.80 -9.86
C HIS A 117 6.58 -3.25 -10.31
N LEU A 118 6.92 -3.51 -11.58
CA LEU A 118 7.00 -4.83 -12.19
C LEU A 118 5.75 -5.66 -11.87
N LEU A 119 4.55 -5.05 -12.05
CA LEU A 119 3.28 -5.72 -11.82
C LEU A 119 3.17 -6.37 -10.43
N GLY A 120 3.66 -5.69 -9.39
CA GLY A 120 3.56 -6.13 -7.99
C GLY A 120 4.77 -6.90 -7.45
N PHE A 121 5.83 -7.15 -8.23
CA PHE A 121 7.04 -7.80 -7.73
C PHE A 121 7.88 -6.92 -6.81
N PHE A 122 7.85 -5.60 -7.01
CA PHE A 122 8.53 -4.63 -6.17
C PHE A 122 7.59 -3.49 -5.81
N SER A 123 7.84 -2.87 -4.67
CA SER A 123 7.23 -1.60 -4.34
C SER A 123 8.06 -0.44 -4.86
N ILE A 124 7.45 0.75 -4.90
CA ILE A 124 8.13 2.00 -5.24
C ILE A 124 9.11 2.47 -4.15
N PHE A 125 9.15 1.82 -2.99
CA PHE A 125 9.91 2.27 -1.83
C PHE A 125 11.31 1.66 -1.79
N ASN A 126 12.32 2.52 -1.79
CA ASN A 126 13.69 2.13 -1.47
C ASN A 126 13.85 2.12 0.05
N ALA A 127 13.99 0.94 0.66
CA ALA A 127 14.05 0.78 2.11
C ALA A 127 15.13 1.66 2.78
N SER A 128 16.27 1.86 2.14
CA SER A 128 17.39 2.64 2.72
C SER A 128 17.15 4.16 2.75
N HIS A 129 16.13 4.66 2.04
CA HIS A 129 15.76 6.07 2.08
C HIS A 129 14.98 6.44 3.35
N PHE A 130 14.17 5.52 3.86
CA PHE A 130 13.24 5.75 4.95
C PHE A 130 13.82 5.29 6.30
N SER A 131 13.29 5.85 7.39
CA SER A 131 13.65 5.46 8.77
C SER A 131 12.71 4.38 9.31
N THR A 132 11.41 4.59 9.15
CA THR A 132 10.38 3.72 9.72
C THR A 132 9.22 3.50 8.75
N LEU A 133 8.52 2.39 8.94
CA LEU A 133 7.23 2.08 8.33
C LEU A 133 6.21 1.87 9.43
N ASN A 134 5.18 2.69 9.46
CA ASN A 134 4.03 2.56 10.33
C ASN A 134 2.91 1.78 9.62
N ILE A 135 2.45 0.70 10.24
CA ILE A 135 1.41 -0.18 9.70
C ILE A 135 0.20 -0.14 10.62
N ARG A 136 -0.94 0.35 10.12
CA ARG A 136 -2.19 0.47 10.86
C ARG A 136 -3.28 -0.38 10.20
N LYS A 137 -3.83 -1.33 10.95
CA LYS A 137 -4.92 -2.21 10.47
C LYS A 137 -6.29 -1.75 10.96
N SER A 138 -6.35 -1.05 12.10
CA SER A 138 -7.55 -0.44 12.65
C SER A 138 -7.57 1.07 12.42
N LEU A 139 -8.74 1.60 12.14
CA LEU A 139 -8.95 3.03 11.81
C LEU A 139 -9.55 3.83 12.97
N TYR A 140 -9.37 3.42 14.22
CA TYR A 140 -9.80 4.21 15.37
C TYR A 140 -9.02 5.55 15.48
N ASP A 141 -7.81 5.63 14.90
CA ASP A 141 -7.02 6.85 14.86
C ASP A 141 -7.59 7.84 13.82
N VAL A 142 -8.30 8.85 14.31
CA VAL A 142 -8.97 9.86 13.48
C VAL A 142 -8.02 10.81 12.76
N SER A 143 -6.72 10.80 13.07
CA SER A 143 -5.70 11.58 12.35
C SER A 143 -5.39 10.99 10.96
N THR A 144 -5.76 9.73 10.73
CA THR A 144 -5.60 9.09 9.41
C THR A 144 -6.61 9.68 8.41
N ALA A 145 -6.18 9.91 7.17
CA ALA A 145 -7.02 10.42 6.10
C ALA A 145 -8.26 9.54 5.83
N ASN A 146 -9.24 10.08 5.12
CA ASN A 146 -10.54 9.47 4.82
C ASN A 146 -10.39 8.18 3.99
N ARG A 147 -10.30 7.03 4.65
CA ARG A 147 -10.20 5.67 4.08
C ARG A 147 -10.95 4.67 4.98
N LEU A 148 -11.36 3.54 4.41
CA LEU A 148 -12.17 2.50 5.06
C LEU A 148 -11.36 1.29 5.57
N GLY A 149 -10.14 1.11 5.09
CA GLY A 149 -9.32 -0.08 5.34
C GLY A 149 -8.30 0.09 6.44
N GLY A 150 -7.07 0.35 6.06
CA GLY A 150 -5.92 0.55 6.92
C GLY A 150 -4.92 1.52 6.30
N GLY A 151 -3.71 1.59 6.86
CA GLY A 151 -2.69 2.51 6.36
C GLY A 151 -1.28 2.00 6.53
N LEU A 152 -0.44 2.36 5.57
CA LEU A 152 1.01 2.18 5.55
C LEU A 152 1.65 3.56 5.36
N ASP A 153 2.48 3.98 6.30
CA ASP A 153 3.15 5.27 6.22
C ASP A 153 4.66 5.12 6.35
N MET A 154 5.37 5.48 5.29
CA MET A 154 6.83 5.52 5.24
C MET A 154 7.32 6.85 5.78
N GLU A 155 8.15 6.85 6.80
CA GLU A 155 8.71 8.08 7.38
C GLU A 155 10.16 8.27 6.96
N THR A 156 10.50 9.48 6.55
CA THR A 156 11.88 9.88 6.28
C THR A 156 12.62 10.23 7.58
N ASN A 157 13.94 10.26 7.53
CA ASN A 157 14.75 10.55 8.72
C ASN A 157 15.00 12.05 8.84
N ASP A 158 14.59 12.63 9.94
CA ASP A 158 14.79 14.06 10.25
C ASP A 158 16.12 14.35 11.01
N ASN A 159 16.94 13.32 11.33
CA ASN A 159 18.20 13.52 12.01
C ASN A 159 19.32 13.91 11.03
N ILE A 160 20.25 14.73 11.46
CA ILE A 160 21.44 15.08 10.69
C ILE A 160 22.53 14.03 10.97
N PRO A 161 23.08 13.35 9.97
CA PRO A 161 24.14 12.38 10.18
C PRO A 161 25.46 13.08 10.55
N ASP A 162 26.29 12.43 11.36
CA ASP A 162 27.61 12.95 11.74
C ASP A 162 28.58 12.99 10.57
N SER A 163 28.41 12.10 9.60
CA SER A 163 29.23 11.97 8.40
C SER A 163 28.42 11.49 7.21
N THR A 164 28.97 11.70 6.02
CA THR A 164 28.40 11.11 4.81
C THR A 164 28.40 9.59 4.91
N ASN A 165 27.24 9.00 4.70
CA ASN A 165 27.03 7.56 4.66
C ASN A 165 26.10 7.20 3.50
N GLY A 166 26.10 5.95 3.13
CA GLY A 166 25.27 5.49 2.05
C GLY A 166 25.39 4.00 1.79
N GLU A 167 24.57 3.56 0.87
CA GLU A 167 24.64 2.20 0.36
C GLU A 167 24.37 2.16 -1.12
N PHE A 168 24.95 1.19 -1.79
CA PHE A 168 24.52 0.81 -3.12
C PHE A 168 24.37 -0.70 -3.20
N ALA A 169 23.44 -1.15 -4.02
CA ALA A 169 23.21 -2.55 -4.32
C ALA A 169 23.09 -2.74 -5.84
N LEU A 170 23.82 -3.72 -6.34
CA LEU A 170 23.78 -4.16 -7.73
C LEU A 170 23.16 -5.54 -7.78
N GLY A 171 21.99 -5.67 -8.38
CA GLY A 171 21.28 -6.94 -8.57
C GLY A 171 21.20 -7.32 -10.04
N LEU A 172 20.63 -8.49 -10.35
CA LEU A 172 20.43 -8.92 -11.75
C LEU A 172 19.24 -8.24 -12.42
N ILE A 173 18.30 -7.67 -11.65
CA ILE A 173 17.06 -7.08 -12.16
C ILE A 173 17.12 -5.57 -12.10
N SER A 174 17.61 -5.04 -10.99
CA SER A 174 17.70 -3.60 -10.72
C SER A 174 18.91 -3.27 -9.87
N SER A 175 19.33 -2.02 -9.95
CA SER A 175 20.33 -1.42 -9.05
C SER A 175 19.72 -0.27 -8.30
N GLN A 176 20.21 -0.06 -7.08
CA GLN A 176 19.81 1.05 -6.23
C GLN A 176 20.98 1.63 -5.48
N GLY A 177 20.88 2.93 -5.19
CA GLY A 177 21.86 3.63 -4.37
C GLY A 177 21.19 4.67 -3.50
N THR A 178 21.66 4.81 -2.26
CA THR A 178 21.23 5.84 -1.31
C THR A 178 22.46 6.53 -0.77
N LEU A 179 22.46 7.87 -0.81
CA LEU A 179 23.46 8.72 -0.23
C LEU A 179 22.81 9.62 0.80
N ARG A 180 23.33 9.67 2.01
CA ARG A 180 22.91 10.57 3.06
C ARG A 180 24.10 11.36 3.56
N THR A 181 24.04 12.69 3.47
CA THR A 181 25.16 13.58 3.76
C THR A 181 24.74 14.81 4.55
N PRO A 182 25.52 15.23 5.56
CA PRO A 182 25.34 16.54 6.15
C PRO A 182 25.82 17.61 5.16
N LEU A 183 25.00 18.62 4.90
CA LEU A 183 25.37 19.83 4.15
C LEU A 183 25.87 20.95 5.06
N GLY A 184 25.84 20.71 6.36
CA GLY A 184 26.26 21.59 7.41
C GLY A 184 25.82 21.07 8.78
N ARG A 185 25.97 21.88 9.83
CA ARG A 185 25.64 21.45 11.20
C ARG A 185 24.12 21.24 11.43
N ARG A 186 23.29 21.87 10.60
CA ARG A 186 21.82 21.88 10.78
C ARG A 186 21.06 21.41 9.53
N THR A 187 21.77 20.96 8.51
CA THR A 187 21.14 20.54 7.24
C THR A 187 21.68 19.21 6.80
N SER A 188 20.81 18.31 6.39
CA SER A 188 21.17 17.05 5.75
C SER A 188 20.36 16.82 4.48
N MET A 189 20.97 16.08 3.57
CA MET A 189 20.34 15.64 2.32
C MET A 189 20.41 14.12 2.24
N THR A 190 19.30 13.52 1.83
CA THR A 190 19.22 12.10 1.47
C THR A 190 18.74 12.00 0.02
N LEU A 191 19.49 11.31 -0.82
CA LEU A 191 19.14 11.02 -2.21
C LEU A 191 19.18 9.51 -2.43
N SER A 192 18.11 8.96 -3.00
CA SER A 192 18.06 7.57 -3.38
C SER A 192 17.59 7.43 -4.81
N LEU A 193 18.30 6.60 -5.56
CA LEU A 193 17.99 6.30 -6.96
C LEU A 193 17.88 4.78 -7.11
N ARG A 194 16.92 4.34 -7.90
CA ARG A 194 16.77 2.94 -8.31
C ARG A 194 16.36 2.86 -9.77
N GLY A 195 16.88 1.90 -10.49
CA GLY A 195 16.50 1.65 -11.89
C GLY A 195 16.63 0.18 -12.25
N SER A 196 15.73 -0.30 -13.10
CA SER A 196 15.77 -1.65 -13.65
C SER A 196 16.44 -1.66 -15.01
N TYR A 197 17.10 -2.75 -15.32
CA TYR A 197 17.72 -3.03 -16.61
C TYR A 197 17.44 -4.47 -17.07
N ILE A 198 16.27 -5.00 -16.65
CA ILE A 198 15.86 -6.38 -16.97
C ILE A 198 15.85 -6.65 -18.48
N ASN A 199 15.43 -5.67 -19.28
CA ASN A 199 15.42 -5.79 -20.73
C ASN A 199 16.83 -5.95 -21.32
N MET A 200 17.82 -5.24 -20.75
CA MET A 200 19.19 -5.28 -21.22
C MET A 200 19.83 -6.66 -21.00
N LEU A 201 19.53 -7.31 -19.86
CA LEU A 201 20.12 -8.60 -19.51
C LEU A 201 19.27 -9.80 -19.97
N TYR A 202 17.95 -9.68 -19.95
CA TYR A 202 17.02 -10.78 -20.14
C TYR A 202 16.04 -10.57 -21.29
N GLY A 203 16.09 -9.46 -22.02
CA GLY A 203 15.12 -9.12 -23.06
C GLY A 203 14.92 -10.22 -24.10
N SER A 204 16.00 -10.93 -24.49
CA SER A 204 15.89 -12.07 -25.42
C SER A 204 15.22 -13.31 -24.82
N TRP A 205 15.16 -13.43 -23.49
CA TRP A 205 14.59 -14.56 -22.76
C TRP A 205 13.18 -14.28 -22.24
N LEU A 206 12.81 -13.01 -22.13
CA LEU A 206 11.48 -12.57 -21.68
C LEU A 206 10.47 -12.69 -22.83
N LYS A 207 10.20 -13.94 -23.21
CA LYS A 207 9.21 -14.29 -24.24
C LYS A 207 8.19 -15.24 -23.65
N ALA A 208 6.91 -14.93 -23.85
CA ALA A 208 5.80 -15.82 -23.53
C ALA A 208 5.09 -16.17 -24.84
N ASP A 209 5.15 -17.43 -25.25
CA ASP A 209 4.73 -17.89 -26.57
C ASP A 209 5.44 -17.08 -27.69
N ASN A 210 4.70 -16.35 -28.52
CA ASN A 210 5.24 -15.47 -29.56
C ASN A 210 5.34 -13.99 -29.14
N THR A 211 5.07 -13.67 -27.86
CA THR A 211 5.03 -12.31 -27.34
C THR A 211 6.36 -11.96 -26.68
N GLN A 212 7.01 -10.91 -27.12
CA GLN A 212 8.18 -10.34 -26.45
C GLN A 212 7.71 -9.39 -25.35
N ILE A 213 8.27 -9.58 -24.14
CA ILE A 213 7.95 -8.75 -22.97
C ILE A 213 9.14 -7.85 -22.71
N GLU A 214 8.91 -6.55 -22.74
CA GLU A 214 9.88 -5.53 -22.34
C GLU A 214 9.35 -4.79 -21.11
N TYR A 215 10.22 -4.58 -20.13
CA TYR A 215 9.82 -3.86 -18.93
C TYR A 215 10.97 -3.06 -18.35
N SER A 216 10.68 -1.85 -17.91
CA SER A 216 11.63 -0.99 -17.20
C SER A 216 10.93 -0.11 -16.19
N PHE A 217 11.64 0.21 -15.10
CA PHE A 217 11.20 1.20 -14.11
C PHE A 217 12.37 1.98 -13.54
N TYR A 218 12.06 3.14 -12.97
CA TYR A 218 13.00 3.94 -12.19
C TYR A 218 12.30 4.67 -11.05
N ASP A 219 13.07 4.95 -9.99
CA ASP A 219 12.67 5.75 -8.84
C ASP A 219 13.73 6.75 -8.46
N CYS A 220 13.29 7.90 -8.03
CA CYS A 220 14.08 8.94 -7.39
C CYS A 220 13.37 9.39 -6.10
N ASN A 221 14.05 9.28 -4.96
CA ASN A 221 13.62 9.85 -3.69
C ASN A 221 14.65 10.89 -3.25
N PHE A 222 14.17 12.04 -2.81
CA PHE A 222 15.01 13.11 -2.29
C PHE A 222 14.38 13.69 -1.02
N THR A 223 15.19 13.84 0.03
CA THR A 223 14.81 14.50 1.28
C THR A 223 15.87 15.51 1.67
N LEU A 224 15.45 16.74 1.91
CA LEU A 224 16.27 17.81 2.48
C LEU A 224 15.70 18.19 3.85
N CYS A 225 16.46 17.95 4.91
CA CYS A 225 16.08 18.30 6.27
C CYS A 225 16.93 19.44 6.80
N HIS A 226 16.30 20.48 7.33
CA HIS A 226 16.96 21.65 7.92
C HIS A 226 16.40 21.94 9.31
N HIS A 227 17.27 21.90 10.33
CA HIS A 227 16.94 22.35 11.69
C HIS A 227 17.18 23.87 11.77
N ILE A 228 16.12 24.67 11.69
CA ILE A 228 16.19 26.13 11.86
C ILE A 228 16.81 26.45 13.23
N ASP A 229 16.31 25.75 14.25
CA ASP A 229 16.79 25.75 15.62
C ASP A 229 16.53 24.37 16.26
N ASP A 230 16.76 24.23 17.56
CA ASP A 230 16.59 22.98 18.30
C ASP A 230 15.11 22.55 18.45
N ARG A 231 14.17 23.41 18.09
CA ARG A 231 12.72 23.18 18.18
C ARG A 231 12.02 23.16 16.83
N ASN A 232 12.63 23.75 15.83
CA ASN A 232 12.00 23.91 14.51
C ASN A 232 12.78 23.15 13.45
N THR A 233 12.11 22.23 12.79
CA THR A 233 12.64 21.44 11.67
C THR A 233 11.77 21.61 10.45
N VAL A 234 12.37 21.90 9.33
CA VAL A 234 11.73 21.95 8.01
C VAL A 234 12.31 20.83 7.16
N THR A 235 11.42 20.06 6.53
CA THR A 235 11.80 18.95 5.65
C THR A 235 11.10 19.12 4.32
N ILE A 236 11.86 18.97 3.22
CA ILE A 236 11.34 18.88 1.87
C ILE A 236 11.53 17.45 1.41
N ASP A 237 10.43 16.80 1.02
CA ASP A 237 10.45 15.48 0.44
C ASP A 237 9.99 15.52 -1.03
N PHE A 238 10.66 14.77 -1.89
CA PHE A 238 10.31 14.59 -3.29
C PHE A 238 10.43 13.12 -3.66
N TYR A 239 9.44 12.64 -4.41
CA TYR A 239 9.46 11.31 -5.03
C TYR A 239 9.03 11.42 -6.49
N ALA A 240 9.70 10.70 -7.37
CA ALA A 240 9.29 10.46 -8.75
C ALA A 240 9.65 9.05 -9.18
N GLY A 241 8.70 8.35 -9.76
CA GLY A 241 8.93 7.01 -10.30
C GLY A 241 7.99 6.71 -11.46
N ASN A 242 8.46 5.90 -12.40
CA ASN A 242 7.69 5.52 -13.57
C ASN A 242 8.02 4.09 -14.02
N ASP A 243 7.00 3.42 -14.54
CA ASP A 243 7.05 2.11 -15.14
C ASP A 243 6.67 2.17 -16.61
N THR A 244 7.30 1.32 -17.40
CA THR A 244 6.95 1.09 -18.80
C THR A 244 7.05 -0.40 -19.10
N GLY A 245 5.93 -0.99 -19.53
CA GLY A 245 5.86 -2.36 -20.00
C GLY A 245 5.36 -2.41 -21.44
N ASN A 246 6.01 -3.15 -22.32
CA ASN A 246 5.59 -3.40 -23.69
C ASN A 246 5.39 -4.91 -23.89
N LEU A 247 4.32 -5.26 -24.59
CA LEU A 247 3.96 -6.61 -24.96
C LEU A 247 3.79 -6.63 -26.48
N ASN A 248 4.82 -7.11 -27.19
CA ASN A 248 4.84 -7.12 -28.65
C ASN A 248 4.52 -8.52 -29.15
N GLU A 249 3.34 -8.71 -29.71
CA GLU A 249 2.88 -9.99 -30.24
C GLU A 249 3.00 -10.04 -31.77
N SER A 250 3.96 -10.80 -32.27
CA SER A 250 4.27 -10.90 -33.71
C SER A 250 3.18 -11.57 -34.56
N SER A 251 2.27 -12.36 -33.94
CA SER A 251 1.23 -13.11 -34.63
C SER A 251 -0.02 -12.32 -35.00
N TYR A 252 -0.27 -11.19 -34.31
CA TYR A 252 -1.48 -10.37 -34.50
C TYR A 252 -1.20 -8.92 -34.88
N LEU A 253 0.06 -8.55 -35.14
CA LEU A 253 0.47 -7.15 -35.36
C LEU A 253 -0.07 -6.22 -34.24
N SER A 254 -0.08 -6.70 -33.01
CA SER A 254 -0.57 -5.97 -31.86
C SER A 254 0.56 -5.60 -30.92
N ASP A 255 0.82 -4.30 -30.79
CA ASP A 255 1.75 -3.75 -29.82
C ASP A 255 0.96 -3.19 -28.65
N ASN A 256 1.13 -3.78 -27.48
CA ASN A 256 0.48 -3.31 -26.26
C ASN A 256 1.52 -2.70 -25.34
N ALA A 257 1.22 -1.52 -24.82
CA ALA A 257 2.09 -0.85 -23.88
C ALA A 257 1.32 -0.35 -22.66
N LEU A 258 1.93 -0.50 -21.50
CA LEU A 258 1.40 -0.04 -20.22
C LEU A 258 2.41 0.87 -19.56
N LYS A 259 1.98 2.09 -19.17
CA LYS A 259 2.80 3.07 -18.45
C LYS A 259 2.06 3.58 -17.25
N TRP A 260 2.74 3.69 -16.12
CA TRP A 260 2.20 4.36 -14.93
C TRP A 260 3.32 4.97 -14.11
N GLY A 261 2.96 5.95 -13.30
CA GLY A 261 3.96 6.59 -12.44
C GLY A 261 3.35 7.54 -11.43
N ASN A 262 4.14 7.86 -10.42
CA ASN A 262 3.81 8.83 -9.38
C ASN A 262 4.89 9.92 -9.32
N VAL A 263 4.43 11.14 -9.02
CA VAL A 263 5.28 12.25 -8.59
C VAL A 263 4.68 12.83 -7.32
N MET A 264 5.50 13.09 -6.31
CA MET A 264 5.10 13.71 -5.06
C MET A 264 6.12 14.74 -4.62
N GLY A 265 5.64 15.87 -4.13
CA GLY A 265 6.44 16.88 -3.45
C GLY A 265 5.75 17.34 -2.17
N SER A 266 6.51 17.51 -1.08
CA SER A 266 5.98 18.04 0.17
C SER A 266 6.96 18.95 0.88
N LEU A 267 6.40 19.91 1.64
CA LEU A 267 7.10 20.77 2.59
C LEU A 267 6.47 20.56 3.96
N ARG A 268 7.24 20.06 4.90
CA ARG A 268 6.82 19.76 6.27
C ARG A 268 7.58 20.62 7.26
N TRP A 269 6.84 21.25 8.18
CA TRP A 269 7.38 21.95 9.33
C TRP A 269 6.94 21.28 10.63
N LYS A 270 7.91 20.96 11.48
CA LYS A 270 7.72 20.43 12.83
C LYS A 270 8.23 21.44 13.85
N HIS A 271 7.40 21.72 14.87
CA HIS A 271 7.78 22.52 16.01
C HIS A 271 7.60 21.73 17.30
N HIS A 272 8.65 21.67 18.10
CA HIS A 272 8.66 21.05 19.44
C HIS A 272 8.63 22.14 20.51
N GLY A 273 7.41 22.49 21.00
CA GLY A 273 7.22 23.46 22.06
C GLY A 273 7.32 22.85 23.46
N HIS A 274 7.26 23.68 24.47
CA HIS A 274 7.14 23.23 25.86
C HIS A 274 5.71 22.71 26.13
N GLY A 275 5.54 21.37 26.11
CA GLY A 275 4.25 20.72 26.36
C GLY A 275 3.31 20.61 25.14
N PHE A 276 3.72 21.04 23.97
CA PHE A 276 2.98 20.84 22.72
C PHE A 276 3.92 20.62 21.53
N ASN A 277 3.43 19.90 20.52
CA ASN A 277 4.09 19.73 19.24
C ASN A 277 3.17 20.16 18.12
N VAL A 278 3.70 20.81 17.11
CA VAL A 278 2.99 21.20 15.89
C VAL A 278 3.64 20.50 14.71
N ASN A 279 2.82 19.93 13.83
CA ASN A 279 3.28 19.38 12.57
C ASN A 279 2.39 19.93 11.46
N GLN A 280 2.99 20.51 10.43
CA GLN A 280 2.28 21.07 9.28
C GLN A 280 2.94 20.59 7.99
N THR A 281 2.13 20.16 7.03
CA THR A 281 2.60 19.65 5.74
C THR A 281 1.75 20.21 4.63
N ILE A 282 2.39 20.82 3.64
CA ILE A 282 1.77 21.17 2.35
C ILE A 282 2.35 20.20 1.32
N TYR A 283 1.51 19.65 0.44
CA TYR A 283 1.94 18.67 -0.52
C TYR A 283 1.19 18.74 -1.84
N SER A 284 1.81 18.19 -2.86
CA SER A 284 1.17 17.86 -4.14
C SER A 284 1.56 16.46 -4.56
N THR A 285 0.60 15.71 -5.12
CA THR A 285 0.83 14.40 -5.70
C THR A 285 0.22 14.34 -7.09
N TYR A 286 0.85 13.59 -7.97
CA TYR A 286 0.35 13.31 -9.31
C TYR A 286 0.58 11.85 -9.65
N TYR A 287 -0.48 11.16 -10.04
CA TYR A 287 -0.47 9.79 -10.55
C TYR A 287 -1.02 9.76 -11.95
N HIS A 288 -0.45 8.95 -12.82
CA HIS A 288 -1.00 8.69 -14.14
C HIS A 288 -0.84 7.23 -14.51
N ASN A 289 -1.79 6.73 -15.31
CA ASN A 289 -1.65 5.49 -16.02
C ASN A 289 -2.04 5.65 -17.49
N LYS A 290 -1.46 4.82 -18.35
CA LYS A 290 -1.75 4.78 -19.77
C LYS A 290 -1.60 3.34 -20.24
N PHE A 291 -2.67 2.78 -20.78
CA PHE A 291 -2.67 1.51 -21.49
C PHE A 291 -2.87 1.77 -22.98
N MET A 292 -1.97 1.26 -23.81
CA MET A 292 -2.02 1.36 -25.27
C MET A 292 -2.29 -0.01 -25.85
N LEU A 293 -3.26 -0.07 -26.76
CA LEU A 293 -3.62 -1.26 -27.51
C LEU A 293 -3.56 -0.93 -29.00
N THR A 294 -2.72 -1.60 -29.75
CA THR A 294 -2.66 -1.48 -31.23
C THR A 294 -3.35 -2.70 -31.83
N MET A 295 -4.40 -2.47 -32.60
CA MET A 295 -5.14 -3.52 -33.31
C MET A 295 -5.26 -3.10 -34.78
N GLN A 296 -4.69 -3.86 -35.72
CA GLN A 296 -4.82 -3.65 -37.16
C GLN A 296 -4.64 -2.17 -37.54
N ASP A 297 -3.53 -1.55 -37.40
CA ASP A 297 -3.25 -0.14 -37.73
C ASP A 297 -3.99 0.93 -36.89
N ASN A 298 -4.87 0.53 -35.98
CA ASN A 298 -5.55 1.44 -35.07
C ASN A 298 -4.93 1.43 -33.68
N ASN A 299 -4.56 2.62 -33.18
CA ASN A 299 -3.99 2.81 -31.86
C ASN A 299 -5.05 3.36 -30.91
N TYR A 300 -5.34 2.60 -29.87
CA TYR A 300 -6.23 3.00 -28.78
C TYR A 300 -5.40 3.26 -27.53
N ALA A 301 -5.61 4.38 -26.87
CA ALA A 301 -4.96 4.69 -25.61
C ALA A 301 -5.98 4.98 -24.52
N LEU A 302 -5.98 4.15 -23.49
CA LEU A 302 -6.75 4.39 -22.27
C LEU A 302 -5.86 5.14 -21.29
N LYS A 303 -6.30 6.29 -20.82
CA LYS A 303 -5.55 7.16 -19.93
C LYS A 303 -6.37 7.51 -18.71
N SER A 304 -5.73 7.60 -17.55
CA SER A 304 -6.30 8.22 -16.35
C SER A 304 -5.23 8.96 -15.57
N SER A 305 -5.63 9.93 -14.77
CA SER A 305 -4.72 10.66 -13.89
C SER A 305 -5.41 11.23 -12.67
N ASN A 306 -4.67 11.36 -11.58
CA ASN A 306 -5.08 12.03 -10.35
C ASN A 306 -4.03 13.05 -9.96
N MET A 307 -4.46 14.21 -9.53
CA MET A 307 -3.61 15.23 -8.92
C MET A 307 -4.26 15.71 -7.63
N ASP A 308 -3.48 15.71 -6.56
CA ASP A 308 -3.89 16.29 -5.27
C ASP A 308 -3.03 17.48 -4.94
N LEU A 309 -3.66 18.50 -4.36
CA LEU A 309 -2.99 19.58 -3.66
C LEU A 309 -3.56 19.64 -2.25
N GLY A 310 -2.72 19.41 -1.24
CA GLY A 310 -3.22 19.23 0.11
C GLY A 310 -2.41 19.96 1.18
N TYR A 311 -3.10 20.18 2.29
CA TYR A 311 -2.56 20.66 3.56
C TYR A 311 -2.97 19.72 4.67
N LYS A 312 -2.04 19.41 5.57
CA LYS A 312 -2.29 18.68 6.82
C LYS A 312 -1.61 19.42 7.95
N GLY A 313 -2.34 19.63 9.03
CA GLY A 313 -1.80 20.26 10.22
C GLY A 313 -2.36 19.63 11.48
N ASN A 314 -1.50 19.35 12.47
CA ASN A 314 -1.95 18.91 13.78
C ASN A 314 -1.13 19.52 14.91
N ILE A 315 -1.77 19.64 16.06
CA ILE A 315 -1.18 20.09 17.31
C ILE A 315 -1.45 19.01 18.36
N THR A 316 -0.38 18.45 18.92
CA THR A 316 -0.47 17.51 20.04
C THR A 316 -0.04 18.22 21.32
N ALA A 317 -0.95 18.32 22.29
CA ALA A 317 -0.70 18.99 23.56
C ALA A 317 -1.24 18.15 24.72
N GLY A 318 -0.35 17.59 25.53
CA GLY A 318 -0.70 16.73 26.64
C GLY A 318 -1.51 15.50 26.20
N ARG A 319 -2.82 15.50 26.49
CA ARG A 319 -3.75 14.41 26.14
C ARG A 319 -4.53 14.64 24.85
N TRP A 320 -4.37 15.81 24.27
CA TRP A 320 -5.10 16.25 23.09
C TRP A 320 -4.25 16.17 21.84
N ASP A 321 -4.85 15.72 20.75
CA ASP A 321 -4.34 15.82 19.40
C ASP A 321 -5.46 16.37 18.52
N ILE A 322 -5.25 17.55 17.97
CA ILE A 322 -6.24 18.28 17.19
C ILE A 322 -5.62 18.62 15.84
N GLY A 323 -6.34 18.39 14.78
CA GLY A 323 -5.81 18.69 13.44
C GLY A 323 -6.84 19.08 12.42
N LEU A 324 -6.32 19.58 11.32
CA LEU A 324 -7.04 20.02 10.14
C LEU A 324 -6.37 19.44 8.91
N ASP A 325 -7.17 18.90 7.98
CA ASP A 325 -6.74 18.45 6.67
C ASP A 325 -7.58 19.14 5.62
N ALA A 326 -6.97 19.59 4.54
CA ALA A 326 -7.65 20.11 3.37
C ALA A 326 -6.99 19.56 2.12
N VAL A 327 -7.76 19.02 1.18
CA VAL A 327 -7.25 18.47 -0.09
C VAL A 327 -8.15 18.90 -1.24
N TRP A 328 -7.55 19.35 -2.31
CA TRP A 328 -8.19 19.56 -3.60
C TRP A 328 -7.74 18.47 -4.55
N HIS A 329 -8.71 17.82 -5.21
CA HIS A 329 -8.50 16.73 -6.15
C HIS A 329 -8.85 17.16 -7.56
N ASN A 330 -8.02 16.77 -8.51
CA ASN A 330 -8.26 16.89 -9.94
C ASN A 330 -8.08 15.52 -10.56
N ILE A 331 -9.18 14.86 -10.85
CA ILE A 331 -9.23 13.47 -11.30
C ILE A 331 -9.71 13.43 -12.73
N GLN A 332 -8.94 12.78 -13.59
CA GLN A 332 -9.36 12.35 -14.90
C GLN A 332 -9.65 10.86 -14.84
N PRO A 333 -10.92 10.43 -14.73
CA PRO A 333 -11.28 9.03 -14.86
C PRO A 333 -10.79 8.46 -16.18
N GLN A 334 -10.79 7.14 -16.31
CA GLN A 334 -10.29 6.51 -17.51
C GLN A 334 -11.08 6.97 -18.75
N TYR A 335 -10.38 7.43 -19.77
CA TYR A 335 -10.92 7.87 -21.04
C TYR A 335 -10.14 7.27 -22.21
N LEU A 336 -10.83 7.11 -23.33
CA LEU A 336 -10.23 6.66 -24.57
C LEU A 336 -9.70 7.86 -25.36
N ASP A 337 -8.38 7.89 -25.56
CA ASP A 337 -7.71 8.84 -26.45
C ASP A 337 -7.52 8.15 -27.81
N ASN A 338 -8.26 8.61 -28.79
CA ASN A 338 -8.24 8.05 -30.14
C ASN A 338 -7.59 9.04 -31.11
N ASN A 339 -6.37 8.74 -31.54
CA ASN A 339 -5.66 9.54 -32.53
C ASN A 339 -6.02 9.18 -34.00
N ASN A 340 -7.03 8.34 -34.20
CA ASN A 340 -7.37 7.84 -35.52
C ASN A 340 -8.36 8.73 -36.26
N THR A 341 -8.30 8.70 -37.58
CA THR A 341 -9.03 9.52 -38.55
C THR A 341 -10.56 9.25 -38.54
N TYR A 342 -11.03 8.23 -37.86
CA TYR A 342 -12.44 7.93 -37.69
C TYR A 342 -12.91 8.50 -36.35
N ASN A 343 -13.75 9.51 -36.42
CA ASN A 343 -14.39 10.12 -35.24
C ASN A 343 -15.27 9.12 -34.50
N VAL A 344 -14.65 8.32 -33.63
CA VAL A 344 -15.38 7.62 -32.58
C VAL A 344 -15.58 8.66 -31.48
N THR A 345 -16.74 9.31 -31.48
CA THR A 345 -17.18 10.12 -30.34
C THR A 345 -17.49 9.18 -29.18
N SER A 346 -16.47 8.73 -28.49
CA SER A 346 -16.66 8.02 -27.25
C SER A 346 -17.22 9.01 -26.21
N GLY A 347 -18.21 8.61 -25.44
CA GLY A 347 -18.66 9.34 -24.26
C GLY A 347 -17.58 9.33 -23.18
N ASN A 348 -16.47 10.04 -23.43
CA ASN A 348 -15.37 10.15 -22.48
C ASN A 348 -15.88 10.83 -21.20
N PRO A 349 -15.56 10.27 -20.02
CA PRO A 349 -15.95 10.90 -18.77
C PRO A 349 -15.26 12.26 -18.63
N GLU A 350 -16.00 13.22 -18.12
CA GLU A 350 -15.47 14.54 -17.82
C GLU A 350 -14.45 14.47 -16.67
N ARG A 351 -13.59 15.48 -16.64
CA ARG A 351 -12.64 15.66 -15.56
C ARG A 351 -13.38 16.08 -14.30
N GLN A 352 -13.10 15.40 -13.20
CA GLN A 352 -13.75 15.59 -11.91
C GLN A 352 -12.89 16.46 -10.98
N TYR A 353 -13.50 17.50 -10.41
CA TYR A 353 -12.89 18.36 -9.42
C TYR A 353 -13.61 18.20 -8.10
N SER A 354 -12.86 17.90 -7.04
CA SER A 354 -13.45 17.78 -5.72
C SER A 354 -12.54 18.34 -4.63
N SER A 355 -13.11 18.63 -3.47
CA SER A 355 -12.38 19.11 -2.32
C SER A 355 -12.87 18.45 -1.03
N GLU A 356 -11.94 18.11 -0.16
CA GLU A 356 -12.18 17.61 1.20
C GLU A 356 -11.61 18.62 2.21
N ALA A 357 -12.40 19.00 3.20
CA ALA A 357 -11.94 19.76 4.37
C ALA A 357 -12.36 19.01 5.63
N SER A 358 -11.40 18.61 6.44
CA SER A 358 -11.63 17.80 7.64
C SER A 358 -11.01 18.44 8.87
N ALA A 359 -11.70 18.34 10.00
CA ALA A 359 -11.16 18.63 11.31
C ALA A 359 -11.26 17.39 12.19
N PHE A 360 -10.26 17.14 13.01
CA PHE A 360 -10.30 16.02 13.96
C PHE A 360 -9.82 16.42 15.34
N VAL A 361 -10.32 15.69 16.32
CA VAL A 361 -9.89 15.76 17.71
C VAL A 361 -9.74 14.37 18.28
N ARG A 362 -8.64 14.12 18.97
CA ARG A 362 -8.37 12.91 19.72
C ARG A 362 -8.00 13.25 21.16
N TYR A 363 -8.63 12.58 22.10
CA TYR A 363 -8.36 12.72 23.52
C TYR A 363 -7.97 11.40 24.15
N SER A 364 -6.80 11.34 24.80
CA SER A 364 -6.25 10.16 25.47
C SER A 364 -6.41 10.26 26.97
N LEU A 365 -7.33 9.47 27.54
CA LEU A 365 -7.62 9.42 28.97
C LEU A 365 -6.88 8.25 29.62
N HIS A 366 -5.89 8.54 30.44
CA HIS A 366 -5.19 7.54 31.24
C HIS A 366 -6.04 7.24 32.48
N LEU A 367 -6.70 6.08 32.51
CA LEU A 367 -7.57 5.67 33.63
C LEU A 367 -6.76 5.18 34.82
N ARG A 368 -5.73 4.36 34.55
CA ARG A 368 -4.79 3.78 35.54
C ARG A 368 -3.42 3.63 34.88
N LYS A 369 -2.42 3.20 35.67
CA LYS A 369 -1.03 3.02 35.21
C LYS A 369 -0.90 2.22 33.89
N HIS A 370 -1.81 1.30 33.64
CA HIS A 370 -1.77 0.37 32.49
C HIS A 370 -2.97 0.46 31.56
N SER A 371 -3.87 1.41 31.79
CA SER A 371 -5.12 1.49 31.03
C SER A 371 -5.31 2.89 30.46
N THR A 372 -5.55 2.94 29.14
CA THR A 372 -5.81 4.18 28.40
C THR A 372 -7.09 4.05 27.59
N MET A 373 -7.92 5.06 27.63
CA MET A 373 -9.08 5.19 26.75
C MET A 373 -8.85 6.33 25.77
N ILE A 374 -9.14 6.09 24.50
CA ILE A 374 -8.93 7.08 23.43
C ILE A 374 -10.27 7.36 22.79
N PHE A 375 -10.65 8.62 22.80
CA PHE A 375 -11.83 9.16 22.13
C PHE A 375 -11.38 9.93 20.91
N GLY A 376 -11.97 9.67 19.77
CA GLY A 376 -11.69 10.38 18.53
C GLY A 376 -12.97 10.82 17.83
N ALA A 377 -12.91 11.96 17.19
CA ALA A 377 -13.95 12.43 16.27
C ALA A 377 -13.30 13.16 15.11
N ARG A 378 -13.76 12.88 13.89
CA ARG A 378 -13.40 13.59 12.68
C ARG A 378 -14.66 14.05 11.98
N ALA A 379 -14.71 15.31 11.59
CA ALA A 379 -15.76 15.87 10.75
C ALA A 379 -15.16 16.25 9.40
N THR A 380 -15.85 15.90 8.32
CA THR A 380 -15.40 16.19 6.96
C THR A 380 -16.52 16.87 6.17
N LEU A 381 -16.16 17.91 5.47
CA LEU A 381 -16.97 18.53 4.42
C LEU A 381 -16.33 18.19 3.09
N TYR A 382 -17.11 17.59 2.20
CA TYR A 382 -16.70 17.23 0.85
C TYR A 382 -17.57 17.94 -0.17
N SER A 383 -16.96 18.40 -1.26
CA SER A 383 -17.65 19.08 -2.36
C SER A 383 -17.11 18.59 -3.70
N ALA A 384 -18.02 18.20 -4.60
CA ALA A 384 -17.73 17.83 -5.98
C ALA A 384 -18.90 18.19 -6.89
N ASP A 385 -18.65 18.88 -8.00
CA ASP A 385 -19.60 19.17 -9.08
C ASP A 385 -20.95 19.70 -8.56
N GLY A 386 -20.91 20.66 -7.62
CA GLY A 386 -22.10 21.26 -7.00
C GLY A 386 -22.78 20.40 -5.92
N ASN A 387 -22.31 19.18 -5.67
CA ASN A 387 -22.79 18.33 -4.59
C ASN A 387 -21.95 18.54 -3.34
N HIS A 388 -22.60 18.60 -2.17
CA HIS A 388 -21.96 18.78 -0.88
C HIS A 388 -22.36 17.67 0.08
N PHE A 389 -21.39 17.05 0.71
CA PHE A 389 -21.58 16.00 1.69
C PHE A 389 -20.86 16.34 2.99
N GLY A 390 -21.53 16.11 4.12
CA GLY A 390 -20.94 16.22 5.44
C GLY A 390 -20.88 14.85 6.12
N SER A 391 -19.79 14.55 6.81
CA SER A 391 -19.69 13.34 7.63
C SER A 391 -19.14 13.64 9.03
N ALA A 392 -19.47 12.74 9.96
CA ALA A 392 -18.91 12.70 11.30
C ALA A 392 -18.45 11.28 11.61
N ASP A 393 -17.19 11.11 11.93
CA ASP A 393 -16.50 9.84 12.10
C ASP A 393 -16.03 9.67 13.56
N PRO A 394 -16.90 9.21 14.47
CA PRO A 394 -16.51 8.91 15.84
C PRO A 394 -15.65 7.65 15.93
N SER A 395 -14.77 7.61 16.92
CA SER A 395 -13.99 6.43 17.27
C SER A 395 -13.77 6.32 18.77
N LEU A 396 -13.62 5.09 19.24
CA LEU A 396 -13.32 4.76 20.60
C LEU A 396 -12.31 3.63 20.63
N ALA A 397 -11.28 3.74 21.47
CA ALA A 397 -10.38 2.62 21.74
C ALA A 397 -10.08 2.53 23.24
N PHE A 398 -10.02 1.31 23.74
CA PHE A 398 -9.52 0.98 25.07
C PHE A 398 -8.25 0.16 24.93
N MET A 399 -7.21 0.50 25.68
CA MET A 399 -5.92 -0.16 25.68
C MET A 399 -5.49 -0.48 27.10
N TYR A 400 -5.01 -1.70 27.28
CA TYR A 400 -4.39 -2.16 28.51
C TYR A 400 -3.01 -2.77 28.19
N ASP A 401 -1.97 -2.32 28.88
CA ASP A 401 -0.61 -2.85 28.70
C ASP A 401 0.13 -2.88 30.04
N ASN A 402 0.41 -4.07 30.53
CA ASN A 402 1.15 -4.29 31.75
C ASN A 402 2.56 -4.87 31.52
N SER A 403 3.14 -4.63 30.34
CA SER A 403 4.44 -5.17 29.92
C SER A 403 4.52 -6.68 29.68
N THR A 404 3.55 -7.47 30.10
CA THR A 404 3.46 -8.92 29.86
C THR A 404 2.31 -9.22 28.90
N VAL A 405 1.14 -8.65 29.16
CA VAL A 405 -0.07 -8.80 28.38
C VAL A 405 -0.50 -7.42 27.88
N ALA A 406 -0.79 -7.31 26.61
CA ALA A 406 -1.42 -6.14 26.01
C ALA A 406 -2.77 -6.54 25.42
N LEU A 407 -3.79 -5.72 25.65
CA LEU A 407 -5.15 -5.86 25.14
C LEU A 407 -5.61 -4.53 24.55
N SER A 408 -6.23 -4.57 23.39
CA SER A 408 -6.88 -3.41 22.78
C SER A 408 -8.25 -3.80 22.22
N VAL A 409 -9.20 -2.91 22.43
CA VAL A 409 -10.54 -2.99 21.82
C VAL A 409 -10.83 -1.64 21.19
N SER A 410 -11.20 -1.64 19.92
CA SER A 410 -11.52 -0.39 19.21
C SER A 410 -12.77 -0.54 18.34
N CYS A 411 -13.52 0.56 18.20
CA CYS A 411 -14.62 0.71 17.26
C CYS A 411 -14.57 2.08 16.60
N TYR A 412 -15.09 2.15 15.37
CA TYR A 412 -15.01 3.36 14.55
C TYR A 412 -16.09 3.39 13.47
N LEU A 413 -16.44 4.60 13.03
CA LEU A 413 -17.11 4.91 11.77
C LEU A 413 -16.14 5.72 10.91
N ARG A 414 -16.09 5.44 9.60
CA ARG A 414 -15.24 6.15 8.65
C ARG A 414 -15.93 6.35 7.32
N HIS A 415 -15.68 7.49 6.69
CA HIS A 415 -16.12 7.82 5.34
C HIS A 415 -14.94 7.92 4.37
N GLN A 416 -15.23 7.69 3.10
CA GLN A 416 -14.29 7.81 1.98
C GLN A 416 -15.00 8.42 0.78
N TYR A 417 -14.32 9.36 0.10
CA TYR A 417 -14.91 10.15 -0.99
C TYR A 417 -14.29 9.87 -2.36
N LEU A 418 -13.13 9.26 -2.38
CA LEU A 418 -12.50 8.77 -3.61
C LEU A 418 -12.55 7.25 -3.62
N PHE A 419 -12.84 6.67 -4.77
CA PHE A 419 -12.81 5.21 -4.95
C PHE A 419 -12.04 4.84 -6.21
N GLN A 420 -11.47 3.65 -6.22
CA GLN A 420 -10.79 3.07 -7.37
C GLN A 420 -11.69 1.99 -7.96
N THR A 421 -11.77 1.95 -9.27
CA THR A 421 -12.52 0.95 -10.03
C THR A 421 -11.78 0.58 -11.30
N GLY A 422 -12.22 -0.44 -12.02
CA GLY A 422 -11.61 -0.88 -13.27
C GLY A 422 -11.57 -2.38 -13.43
N PHE A 423 -10.72 -2.85 -14.33
CA PHE A 423 -10.65 -4.25 -14.77
C PHE A 423 -9.87 -5.12 -13.76
N SER A 424 -10.36 -5.27 -12.54
CA SER A 424 -9.69 -5.97 -11.43
C SER A 424 -9.35 -7.44 -11.71
N SER A 425 -9.97 -8.04 -12.71
CA SER A 425 -9.73 -9.46 -13.08
C SER A 425 -8.48 -9.70 -13.93
N SER A 426 -7.87 -8.66 -14.48
CA SER A 426 -6.73 -8.80 -15.40
C SER A 426 -5.36 -8.79 -14.71
N GLY A 427 -5.30 -8.40 -13.43
CA GLY A 427 -4.03 -8.26 -12.70
C GLY A 427 -3.12 -7.14 -13.19
N LEU A 428 -3.57 -6.34 -14.15
CA LEU A 428 -2.85 -5.19 -14.70
C LEU A 428 -3.19 -3.92 -13.91
N PRO A 429 -2.30 -2.92 -13.83
CA PRO A 429 -2.57 -1.62 -13.21
C PRO A 429 -3.46 -0.73 -14.12
N THR A 430 -4.62 -1.26 -14.52
CA THR A 430 -5.63 -0.59 -15.35
C THR A 430 -6.74 0.05 -14.51
N GLU A 431 -6.66 -0.07 -13.20
CA GLU A 431 -7.59 0.58 -12.28
C GLU A 431 -7.37 2.10 -12.27
N PHE A 432 -8.44 2.83 -12.17
CA PHE A 432 -8.46 4.29 -12.15
C PHE A 432 -9.31 4.84 -11.00
N TRP A 433 -9.07 6.08 -10.64
CA TRP A 433 -9.75 6.74 -9.54
C TRP A 433 -10.91 7.60 -10.03
N MET A 434 -11.94 7.67 -9.19
CA MET A 434 -13.11 8.53 -9.37
C MET A 434 -13.46 9.22 -8.05
N SER A 435 -14.09 10.37 -8.15
CA SER A 435 -14.67 11.07 -7.01
C SER A 435 -16.15 10.71 -6.83
N THR A 436 -16.63 10.77 -5.59
CA THR A 436 -18.07 10.70 -5.31
C THR A 436 -18.78 11.96 -5.81
N GLY A 437 -20.06 11.81 -6.18
CA GLY A 437 -20.86 12.89 -6.72
C GLY A 437 -22.34 12.58 -6.57
N SER A 438 -23.17 13.05 -7.52
CA SER A 438 -24.62 12.81 -7.51
C SER A 438 -24.98 11.34 -7.68
N ILE A 439 -24.26 10.61 -8.52
CA ILE A 439 -24.52 9.19 -8.84
C ILE A 439 -23.86 8.28 -7.80
N HIS A 440 -22.61 8.54 -7.46
CA HIS A 440 -21.80 7.72 -6.54
C HIS A 440 -21.71 8.40 -5.18
N ARG A 441 -22.48 7.92 -4.22
CA ARG A 441 -22.50 8.46 -2.85
C ARG A 441 -21.21 8.15 -2.11
N PRO A 442 -20.80 8.97 -1.11
CA PRO A 442 -19.67 8.66 -0.24
C PRO A 442 -19.77 7.26 0.34
N GLN A 443 -18.67 6.51 0.23
CA GLN A 443 -18.55 5.20 0.85
C GLN A 443 -18.34 5.37 2.36
N TYR A 444 -18.87 4.46 3.17
CA TYR A 444 -18.60 4.45 4.60
C TYR A 444 -18.48 3.03 5.16
N ALA A 445 -17.76 2.92 6.25
CA ALA A 445 -17.63 1.67 6.98
C ALA A 445 -17.69 1.92 8.50
N TYR A 446 -18.39 1.03 9.19
CA TYR A 446 -18.20 0.90 10.62
C TYR A 446 -17.55 -0.46 10.93
N GLY A 447 -16.74 -0.46 11.97
CA GLY A 447 -16.01 -1.66 12.31
C GLY A 447 -15.37 -1.58 13.68
N GLY A 448 -14.67 -2.66 14.01
CA GLY A 448 -13.93 -2.76 15.25
C GLY A 448 -12.93 -3.88 15.23
N ASN A 449 -11.96 -3.76 16.12
CA ASN A 449 -10.88 -4.71 16.30
C ASN A 449 -10.72 -5.04 17.79
N VAL A 450 -10.43 -6.31 18.08
CA VAL A 450 -10.00 -6.77 19.40
C VAL A 450 -8.63 -7.42 19.22
N THR A 451 -7.62 -6.89 19.88
CA THR A 451 -6.23 -7.38 19.79
C THR A 451 -5.75 -7.78 21.16
N ALA A 452 -5.17 -8.95 21.28
CA ALA A 452 -4.51 -9.43 22.49
C ALA A 452 -3.10 -9.93 22.17
N SER A 453 -2.13 -9.62 23.02
CA SER A 453 -0.78 -10.15 22.85
C SER A 453 -0.12 -10.41 24.20
N THR A 454 0.80 -11.39 24.23
CA THR A 454 1.57 -11.74 25.41
C THR A 454 2.98 -12.18 25.04
N TYR A 455 3.90 -12.00 25.99
CA TYR A 455 5.25 -12.52 25.89
C TYR A 455 5.37 -13.90 26.54
N LEU A 456 6.11 -14.80 25.89
CA LEU A 456 6.37 -16.15 26.32
C LEU A 456 7.89 -16.39 26.44
N ALA A 457 8.28 -17.33 27.31
CA ALA A 457 9.66 -17.79 27.48
C ALA A 457 10.67 -16.63 27.64
N ASP A 458 10.55 -15.85 28.71
CA ASP A 458 11.42 -14.72 29.04
C ASP A 458 11.49 -13.69 27.90
N ARG A 459 10.34 -13.38 27.30
CA ARG A 459 10.20 -12.44 26.17
C ARG A 459 10.92 -12.85 24.88
N LYS A 460 11.32 -14.12 24.75
CA LYS A 460 11.89 -14.66 23.51
C LYS A 460 10.87 -14.74 22.40
N TYR A 461 9.61 -15.01 22.75
CA TYR A 461 8.49 -15.08 21.83
C TYR A 461 7.43 -14.06 22.20
N ARG A 462 6.71 -13.58 21.20
CA ARG A 462 5.46 -12.84 21.36
C ARG A 462 4.37 -13.58 20.60
N LEU A 463 3.27 -13.87 21.27
CA LEU A 463 2.06 -14.39 20.67
C LEU A 463 1.04 -13.25 20.59
N SER A 464 0.49 -12.99 19.43
CA SER A 464 -0.58 -12.01 19.22
C SER A 464 -1.75 -12.64 18.48
N ALA A 465 -2.95 -12.18 18.83
CA ALA A 465 -4.19 -12.54 18.18
C ALA A 465 -5.06 -11.29 17.99
N GLU A 466 -5.75 -11.21 16.87
CA GLU A 466 -6.63 -10.11 16.53
C GLU A 466 -7.93 -10.65 15.91
N LEU A 467 -9.06 -10.12 16.35
CA LEU A 467 -10.37 -10.29 15.72
C LEU A 467 -10.75 -8.97 15.06
N PHE A 468 -11.33 -9.02 13.88
CA PHE A 468 -11.80 -7.83 13.19
C PHE A 468 -13.17 -8.04 12.53
N TYR A 469 -13.93 -6.95 12.47
CA TYR A 469 -15.19 -6.87 11.75
C TYR A 469 -15.33 -5.49 11.11
N LYS A 470 -15.74 -5.45 9.82
CA LYS A 470 -16.04 -4.23 9.07
C LYS A 470 -17.30 -4.44 8.23
N ARG A 471 -18.24 -3.52 8.31
CA ARG A 471 -19.38 -3.43 7.41
C ARG A 471 -19.19 -2.23 6.48
N LEU A 472 -19.19 -2.49 5.19
CA LEU A 472 -18.93 -1.52 4.13
C LEU A 472 -20.25 -1.17 3.43
N HIS A 473 -20.45 0.11 3.16
CA HIS A 473 -21.64 0.64 2.49
C HIS A 473 -21.27 1.49 1.28
N HIS A 474 -22.18 1.57 0.32
CA HIS A 474 -22.03 2.32 -0.94
C HIS A 474 -20.78 1.89 -1.72
N GLN A 475 -20.50 0.60 -1.72
CA GLN A 475 -19.39 0.06 -2.49
C GLN A 475 -19.72 0.16 -3.98
N VAL A 476 -18.68 0.36 -4.80
CA VAL A 476 -18.79 0.50 -6.26
C VAL A 476 -17.91 -0.57 -6.90
N GLU A 477 -18.46 -1.29 -7.87
CA GLU A 477 -17.72 -2.22 -8.73
C GLU A 477 -18.02 -1.93 -10.21
N TYR A 478 -17.04 -2.21 -11.06
CA TYR A 478 -17.14 -2.07 -12.50
C TYR A 478 -17.45 -3.43 -13.14
N LEU A 479 -18.53 -3.49 -13.92
CA LEU A 479 -18.97 -4.71 -14.61
C LEU A 479 -18.49 -4.79 -16.07
N GLY A 480 -17.95 -3.72 -16.62
CA GLY A 480 -17.48 -3.68 -18.00
C GLY A 480 -16.20 -4.48 -18.24
N ASN A 481 -15.87 -4.72 -19.48
CA ASN A 481 -14.61 -5.30 -19.90
C ASN A 481 -13.79 -4.30 -20.74
N LEU A 482 -12.53 -4.63 -21.02
CA LEU A 482 -11.62 -3.73 -21.76
C LEU A 482 -12.14 -3.39 -23.17
N LEU A 483 -12.86 -4.31 -23.82
CA LEU A 483 -13.37 -4.12 -25.18
C LEU A 483 -14.59 -3.20 -25.22
N ASP A 484 -15.32 -3.04 -24.12
CA ASP A 484 -16.47 -2.13 -24.05
C ASP A 484 -16.04 -0.67 -24.25
N LEU A 485 -14.80 -0.33 -23.90
CA LEU A 485 -14.21 1.01 -24.07
C LEU A 485 -14.00 1.40 -25.53
N VAL A 486 -13.99 0.44 -26.46
CA VAL A 486 -13.88 0.69 -27.90
C VAL A 486 -15.28 0.95 -28.52
N ASN A 487 -16.34 0.75 -27.74
CA ASN A 487 -17.71 0.99 -28.18
C ASN A 487 -18.00 2.51 -28.22
N THR A 488 -18.59 3.00 -29.32
CA THR A 488 -18.96 4.41 -29.52
C THR A 488 -20.02 4.90 -28.53
N GLU A 489 -20.82 4.00 -27.95
CA GLU A 489 -21.88 4.31 -26.97
C GLU A 489 -21.45 3.98 -25.53
N TYR A 490 -20.15 3.81 -25.29
CA TYR A 490 -19.65 3.49 -23.97
C TYR A 490 -19.99 4.59 -22.95
N ASN A 491 -20.66 4.20 -21.88
CA ASN A 491 -20.96 5.05 -20.74
C ASN A 491 -20.36 4.40 -19.48
N LEU A 492 -19.35 5.05 -18.89
CA LEU A 492 -18.68 4.55 -17.70
C LEU A 492 -19.64 4.36 -16.53
N ASP A 493 -20.48 5.35 -16.24
CA ASP A 493 -21.40 5.33 -15.10
C ASP A 493 -22.46 4.22 -15.20
N ALA A 494 -22.88 3.88 -16.42
CA ALA A 494 -23.83 2.79 -16.67
C ALA A 494 -23.23 1.40 -16.37
N ASN A 495 -21.91 1.27 -16.35
CA ASN A 495 -21.20 0.03 -16.04
C ASN A 495 -20.76 -0.06 -14.56
N LEU A 496 -21.11 0.92 -13.73
CA LEU A 496 -20.83 0.94 -12.31
C LEU A 496 -22.04 0.48 -11.50
N ILE A 497 -21.86 -0.53 -10.67
CA ILE A 497 -22.89 -1.06 -9.78
C ILE A 497 -22.60 -0.70 -8.32
N HIS A 498 -23.67 -0.58 -7.53
CA HIS A 498 -23.58 -0.13 -6.14
C HIS A 498 -24.08 -1.21 -5.18
N GLY A 499 -23.37 -1.36 -4.06
CA GLY A 499 -23.73 -2.39 -3.09
C GLY A 499 -23.08 -2.20 -1.73
N ASN A 500 -23.03 -3.30 -0.99
CA ASN A 500 -22.51 -3.36 0.35
C ASN A 500 -21.48 -4.49 0.49
N GLY A 501 -20.61 -4.37 1.49
CA GLY A 501 -19.63 -5.39 1.81
C GLY A 501 -19.63 -5.76 3.30
N THR A 502 -19.09 -6.92 3.61
CA THR A 502 -18.80 -7.35 4.99
C THR A 502 -17.47 -8.08 4.99
N ASN A 503 -16.55 -7.61 5.82
CA ASN A 503 -15.27 -8.25 6.05
C ASN A 503 -15.18 -8.64 7.53
N CYS A 504 -14.87 -9.89 7.82
CA CYS A 504 -14.61 -10.35 9.18
C CYS A 504 -13.54 -11.44 9.17
N GLY A 505 -12.88 -11.61 10.28
CA GLY A 505 -11.84 -12.62 10.38
C GLY A 505 -11.04 -12.53 11.67
N PHE A 506 -9.99 -13.34 11.69
CA PHE A 506 -9.03 -13.32 12.77
C PHE A 506 -7.61 -13.56 12.27
N ASN A 507 -6.67 -13.03 13.02
CA ASN A 507 -5.25 -13.11 12.78
C ASN A 507 -4.56 -13.72 14.02
N VAL A 508 -3.55 -14.56 13.80
CA VAL A 508 -2.68 -15.05 14.87
C VAL A 508 -1.23 -14.97 14.40
N MET A 509 -0.33 -14.46 15.23
CA MET A 509 1.10 -14.45 14.94
C MET A 509 1.91 -14.93 16.13
N LEU A 510 2.81 -15.86 15.87
CA LEU A 510 3.87 -16.25 16.79
C LEU A 510 5.19 -15.67 16.29
N HIS A 511 5.74 -14.73 17.03
CA HIS A 511 6.94 -13.98 16.66
C HIS A 511 8.12 -14.33 17.58
N LYS A 512 9.17 -14.92 17.03
CA LYS A 512 10.44 -15.20 17.71
C LYS A 512 11.39 -14.02 17.53
N ARG A 513 11.66 -13.29 18.63
CA ARG A 513 12.30 -11.97 18.60
C ARG A 513 13.84 -12.02 18.72
N ASN A 514 14.37 -12.96 19.44
CA ASN A 514 15.77 -12.99 19.86
C ASN A 514 16.46 -14.32 19.52
N GLY A 515 17.79 -14.29 19.39
CA GLY A 515 18.64 -15.45 19.12
C GLY A 515 19.11 -15.53 17.68
N ASN A 516 19.79 -16.62 17.33
CA ASN A 516 20.32 -16.83 15.98
C ASN A 516 19.22 -17.09 14.97
N LEU A 517 18.11 -17.74 15.38
CA LEU A 517 16.91 -17.90 14.61
C LEU A 517 15.91 -16.82 15.03
N LYS A 518 15.43 -16.03 14.09
CA LYS A 518 14.42 -14.99 14.25
C LYS A 518 13.37 -15.12 13.16
N GLY A 519 12.19 -14.57 13.40
CA GLY A 519 11.13 -14.56 12.41
C GLY A 519 9.76 -14.76 13.02
N TRP A 520 8.77 -14.98 12.19
CA TRP A 520 7.40 -15.21 12.64
C TRP A 520 6.67 -16.19 11.73
N ILE A 521 5.61 -16.74 12.28
CA ILE A 521 4.57 -17.46 11.57
C ILE A 521 3.28 -16.71 11.84
N ALA A 522 2.61 -16.30 10.79
CA ALA A 522 1.34 -15.60 10.81
C ALA A 522 0.28 -16.45 10.11
N TYR A 523 -0.89 -16.54 10.73
CA TYR A 523 -2.08 -17.11 10.13
C TYR A 523 -3.18 -16.06 10.09
N THR A 524 -3.84 -15.94 8.94
CA THR A 524 -4.97 -15.04 8.71
C THR A 524 -6.16 -15.85 8.20
N PHE A 525 -7.30 -15.69 8.84
CA PHE A 525 -8.59 -16.09 8.31
C PHE A 525 -9.38 -14.83 7.94
N THR A 526 -9.79 -14.71 6.69
CA THR A 526 -10.59 -13.57 6.20
C THR A 526 -11.81 -14.06 5.43
N HIS A 527 -12.97 -13.57 5.83
CA HIS A 527 -14.22 -13.75 5.10
C HIS A 527 -14.69 -12.39 4.59
N SER A 528 -14.59 -12.17 3.27
CA SER A 528 -14.90 -10.92 2.60
C SER A 528 -16.00 -11.12 1.58
N ARG A 529 -17.18 -10.55 1.83
CA ARG A 529 -18.37 -10.72 1.01
C ARG A 529 -18.86 -9.39 0.47
N ARG A 530 -19.39 -9.44 -0.75
CA ARG A 530 -20.05 -8.34 -1.44
C ARG A 530 -21.47 -8.72 -1.78
N GLN A 531 -22.35 -7.73 -1.85
CA GLN A 531 -23.75 -7.86 -2.26
C GLN A 531 -24.14 -6.56 -2.99
N PHE A 532 -24.45 -6.68 -4.26
CA PHE A 532 -24.84 -5.57 -5.10
C PHE A 532 -26.27 -5.81 -5.57
N ARG A 533 -27.07 -4.74 -5.60
CA ARG A 533 -28.46 -4.81 -6.10
C ARG A 533 -28.45 -5.08 -7.60
N GLU A 534 -29.44 -5.84 -8.07
CA GLU A 534 -29.63 -6.14 -9.49
C GLU A 534 -28.44 -6.87 -10.13
N PHE A 535 -27.54 -7.42 -9.29
CA PHE A 535 -26.40 -8.18 -9.74
C PHE A 535 -26.26 -9.48 -8.96
N ALA A 536 -25.91 -10.57 -9.64
CA ALA A 536 -25.75 -11.90 -9.06
C ALA A 536 -26.98 -12.39 -8.27
N ASP A 537 -28.20 -12.10 -8.74
CA ASP A 537 -29.47 -12.43 -8.08
C ASP A 537 -29.57 -11.86 -6.65
N ASP A 538 -28.99 -10.70 -6.40
CA ASP A 538 -28.89 -10.07 -5.08
C ASP A 538 -28.20 -10.95 -4.00
N ARG A 539 -27.50 -12.00 -4.41
CA ARG A 539 -26.81 -12.91 -3.48
C ARG A 539 -25.48 -12.34 -3.04
N LYS A 540 -25.07 -12.77 -1.84
CA LYS A 540 -23.72 -12.48 -1.34
C LYS A 540 -22.71 -13.36 -2.05
N TYR A 541 -21.65 -12.74 -2.56
CA TYR A 541 -20.54 -13.42 -3.23
C TYR A 541 -19.18 -13.00 -2.64
N PRO A 542 -18.11 -13.81 -2.80
CA PRO A 542 -16.76 -13.43 -2.36
C PRO A 542 -16.24 -12.21 -3.10
N SER A 543 -15.53 -11.31 -2.42
CA SER A 543 -14.79 -10.26 -3.11
C SER A 543 -13.68 -10.86 -4.00
N ASN A 544 -13.31 -10.16 -5.07
CA ASN A 544 -12.35 -10.66 -6.07
C ASN A 544 -10.99 -11.06 -5.48
N HIS A 545 -10.57 -10.42 -4.41
CA HIS A 545 -9.31 -10.66 -3.70
C HIS A 545 -9.45 -11.54 -2.46
N GLU A 546 -10.62 -12.13 -2.18
CA GLU A 546 -10.83 -12.96 -0.99
C GLU A 546 -9.96 -14.21 -1.04
N ARG A 547 -9.13 -14.39 -0.01
CA ARG A 547 -8.39 -15.62 0.29
C ARG A 547 -8.70 -16.02 1.73
N PRO A 548 -9.61 -16.97 1.98
CA PRO A 548 -10.06 -17.29 3.33
C PRO A 548 -8.94 -17.70 4.28
N HIS A 549 -7.97 -18.44 3.81
CA HIS A 549 -6.86 -18.92 4.64
C HIS A 549 -5.54 -18.48 4.04
N GLU A 550 -4.71 -17.82 4.85
CA GLU A 550 -3.35 -17.45 4.52
C GLU A 550 -2.40 -17.82 5.66
N ILE A 551 -1.25 -18.43 5.31
CA ILE A 551 -0.15 -18.71 6.23
C ILE A 551 1.08 -18.04 5.64
N ASN A 552 1.66 -17.10 6.37
CA ASN A 552 2.87 -16.38 6.00
C ASN A 552 3.94 -16.59 7.06
N SER A 553 5.15 -16.92 6.64
CA SER A 553 6.25 -17.10 7.57
C SER A 553 7.53 -16.51 7.02
N ILE A 554 8.25 -15.79 7.87
CA ILE A 554 9.62 -15.35 7.62
C ILE A 554 10.51 -15.97 8.67
N ALA A 555 11.64 -16.53 8.27
CA ALA A 555 12.66 -17.03 9.16
C ALA A 555 14.05 -16.59 8.69
N THR A 556 14.86 -16.07 9.60
CA THR A 556 16.27 -15.76 9.36
C THR A 556 17.13 -16.48 10.37
N TYR A 557 18.12 -17.21 9.90
CA TYR A 557 19.11 -17.91 10.73
C TYR A 557 20.49 -17.31 10.51
N SER A 558 21.03 -16.64 11.53
CA SER A 558 22.33 -15.98 11.49
C SER A 558 23.39 -16.92 12.09
N LEU A 559 24.40 -17.26 11.30
CA LEU A 559 25.59 -17.97 11.78
C LEU A 559 26.61 -16.98 12.37
N PRO A 560 27.46 -17.42 13.30
CA PRO A 560 28.62 -16.64 13.72
C PRO A 560 29.49 -16.28 12.52
N ARG A 561 29.99 -15.05 12.47
CA ARG A 561 30.91 -14.46 11.50
C ARG A 561 30.27 -13.80 10.29
N HIS A 562 29.74 -14.50 9.28
CA HIS A 562 29.48 -13.83 7.99
C HIS A 562 28.18 -14.26 7.31
N TRP A 563 27.68 -15.44 7.59
CA TRP A 563 26.54 -16.00 6.89
C TRP A 563 25.22 -15.77 7.59
N SER A 564 24.19 -15.46 6.84
CA SER A 564 22.80 -15.58 7.28
C SER A 564 21.97 -16.22 6.18
N PHE A 565 21.04 -17.08 6.60
CA PHE A 565 20.09 -17.77 5.71
C PHE A 565 18.68 -17.27 6.01
N GLY A 566 17.92 -17.06 4.98
CA GLY A 566 16.55 -16.57 5.06
C GLY A 566 15.58 -17.42 4.27
N PHE A 567 14.35 -17.55 4.79
CA PHE A 567 13.25 -18.27 4.17
C PHE A 567 11.96 -17.46 4.30
N ASN A 568 11.20 -17.39 3.20
CA ASN A 568 9.85 -16.85 3.17
C ASN A 568 8.92 -17.95 2.69
N LEU A 569 7.86 -18.23 3.43
CA LEU A 569 6.83 -19.18 3.04
C LEU A 569 5.50 -18.44 2.92
N VAL A 570 4.82 -18.64 1.82
CA VAL A 570 3.47 -18.13 1.55
C VAL A 570 2.58 -19.29 1.16
N PHE A 571 1.50 -19.48 1.89
CA PHE A 571 0.39 -20.32 1.52
C PHE A 571 -0.89 -19.49 1.58
N ALA A 572 -1.70 -19.51 0.52
CA ALA A 572 -2.97 -18.81 0.47
C ALA A 572 -4.03 -19.61 -0.28
N SER A 573 -5.26 -19.56 0.19
CA SER A 573 -6.40 -20.06 -0.57
C SER A 573 -6.48 -19.41 -1.94
N GLY A 574 -6.98 -20.13 -2.94
CA GLY A 574 -7.18 -19.58 -4.27
C GLY A 574 -8.17 -18.41 -4.29
N THR A 575 -7.93 -17.43 -5.14
CA THR A 575 -8.85 -16.30 -5.37
C THR A 575 -10.12 -16.78 -6.09
N PRO A 576 -11.27 -16.11 -5.87
CA PRO A 576 -12.50 -16.43 -6.57
C PRO A 576 -12.42 -16.10 -8.06
N PHE A 577 -13.18 -16.80 -8.87
CA PHE A 577 -13.44 -16.45 -10.26
C PHE A 577 -14.81 -16.94 -10.71
N THR A 578 -15.33 -16.33 -11.78
CA THR A 578 -16.59 -16.73 -12.41
C THR A 578 -16.28 -17.72 -13.53
N ALA A 579 -16.75 -18.96 -13.40
CA ALA A 579 -16.52 -19.99 -14.39
C ALA A 579 -17.67 -20.07 -15.40
N PRO A 580 -17.42 -20.25 -16.70
CA PRO A 580 -18.47 -20.62 -17.64
C PRO A 580 -18.96 -22.04 -17.35
N VAL A 581 -20.28 -22.23 -17.40
CA VAL A 581 -20.95 -23.53 -17.14
C VAL A 581 -21.42 -24.19 -18.43
N SER A 582 -21.74 -23.41 -19.47
CA SER A 582 -22.07 -23.91 -20.81
C SER A 582 -21.62 -22.90 -21.86
N MET A 583 -21.53 -23.36 -23.09
CA MET A 583 -21.38 -22.51 -24.28
C MET A 583 -22.43 -22.92 -25.31
N GLU A 584 -23.05 -21.92 -25.88
CA GLU A 584 -24.05 -22.09 -26.92
C GLU A 584 -23.54 -21.45 -28.21
N PHE A 585 -23.91 -22.04 -29.33
CA PHE A 585 -23.60 -21.50 -30.63
C PHE A 585 -24.84 -20.75 -31.14
N ILE A 586 -24.80 -19.43 -31.09
CA ILE A 586 -25.92 -18.57 -31.45
C ILE A 586 -25.52 -17.68 -32.61
N ASN A 587 -26.20 -17.78 -33.73
CA ASN A 587 -25.97 -16.98 -34.93
C ASN A 587 -24.49 -16.92 -35.40
N GLY A 588 -23.80 -18.06 -35.33
CA GLY A 588 -22.38 -18.15 -35.75
C GLY A 588 -21.38 -17.74 -34.68
N ASN A 589 -21.82 -17.26 -33.52
CA ASN A 589 -20.98 -16.86 -32.40
C ASN A 589 -21.05 -17.86 -31.24
N ILE A 590 -19.92 -18.05 -30.55
CA ILE A 590 -19.86 -18.83 -29.32
C ILE A 590 -20.23 -17.89 -28.16
N VAL A 591 -21.35 -18.16 -27.51
CA VAL A 591 -21.80 -17.43 -26.33
C VAL A 591 -21.58 -18.30 -25.09
N SER A 592 -20.82 -17.80 -24.13
CA SER A 592 -20.57 -18.47 -22.85
C SER A 592 -21.67 -18.13 -21.84
N GLN A 593 -22.27 -19.14 -21.25
CA GLN A 593 -23.14 -18.98 -20.08
C GLN A 593 -22.28 -19.16 -18.83
N TYR A 594 -22.29 -18.18 -17.95
CA TYR A 594 -21.49 -18.19 -16.72
C TYR A 594 -22.28 -18.70 -15.53
N GLY A 595 -21.60 -19.40 -14.63
CA GLY A 595 -22.12 -19.81 -13.32
C GLY A 595 -22.24 -18.62 -12.35
N PRO A 596 -22.50 -18.92 -11.06
CA PRO A 596 -22.59 -17.86 -10.04
C PRO A 596 -21.32 -16.99 -10.03
N TYR A 597 -21.49 -15.68 -9.92
CA TYR A 597 -20.38 -14.73 -9.89
C TYR A 597 -19.45 -15.05 -8.71
N ASN A 598 -18.14 -15.15 -9.00
CA ASN A 598 -17.12 -15.55 -8.05
C ASN A 598 -17.43 -16.90 -7.33
N GLY A 599 -18.22 -17.78 -7.96
CA GLY A 599 -18.65 -19.05 -7.38
C GLY A 599 -17.59 -20.13 -7.33
N ASN A 600 -16.51 -19.98 -8.08
CA ASN A 600 -15.40 -20.93 -8.14
C ASN A 600 -14.11 -20.31 -7.59
N ARG A 601 -13.10 -21.15 -7.31
CA ARG A 601 -11.78 -20.72 -6.86
C ARG A 601 -10.68 -21.33 -7.69
N ILE A 602 -9.63 -20.55 -7.96
CA ILE A 602 -8.39 -21.09 -8.51
C ILE A 602 -7.71 -21.98 -7.46
N LYS A 603 -6.71 -22.77 -7.89
CA LYS A 603 -5.96 -23.62 -6.96
C LYS A 603 -5.27 -22.78 -5.88
N PRO A 604 -5.09 -23.34 -4.66
CA PRO A 604 -4.35 -22.66 -3.60
C PRO A 604 -2.94 -22.28 -4.05
N TYR A 605 -2.52 -21.09 -3.68
CA TYR A 605 -1.19 -20.56 -3.91
C TYR A 605 -0.19 -21.11 -2.89
N PHE A 606 1.00 -21.50 -3.34
CA PHE A 606 2.09 -21.90 -2.45
C PHE A 606 3.42 -21.45 -3.01
N ARG A 607 4.22 -20.78 -2.20
CA ARG A 607 5.56 -20.33 -2.54
C ARG A 607 6.51 -20.44 -1.35
N LEU A 608 7.71 -20.94 -1.61
CA LEU A 608 8.83 -20.93 -0.68
C LEU A 608 10.02 -20.24 -1.33
N ASP A 609 10.50 -19.17 -0.73
CA ASP A 609 11.71 -18.47 -1.16
C ASP A 609 12.84 -18.78 -0.18
N ALA A 610 14.07 -18.84 -0.71
CA ALA A 610 15.28 -19.02 0.10
C ALA A 610 16.35 -17.99 -0.26
N SER A 611 17.09 -17.53 0.71
CA SER A 611 18.21 -16.61 0.49
C SER A 611 19.39 -16.92 1.39
N ALA A 612 20.60 -16.61 0.91
CA ALA A 612 21.84 -16.67 1.65
C ALA A 612 22.58 -15.33 1.51
N ASN A 613 22.96 -14.74 2.64
CA ASN A 613 23.76 -13.53 2.66
C ASN A 613 25.14 -13.83 3.23
N TYR A 614 26.17 -13.36 2.56
CA TYR A 614 27.53 -13.34 3.06
C TYR A 614 28.00 -11.91 3.24
N LYS A 615 28.28 -11.47 4.49
CA LYS A 615 28.65 -10.09 4.83
C LYS A 615 30.07 -10.05 5.37
N TRP A 616 30.87 -9.03 4.97
CA TRP A 616 32.20 -8.79 5.49
C TRP A 616 32.50 -7.30 5.61
N LYS A 617 33.42 -6.95 6.51
CA LYS A 617 33.93 -5.57 6.62
C LYS A 617 35.23 -5.41 5.84
N SER A 618 35.32 -4.37 5.03
CA SER A 618 36.56 -4.01 4.34
C SER A 618 37.55 -3.35 5.32
N ARG A 619 38.81 -3.24 4.93
CA ARG A 619 39.85 -2.54 5.71
C ARG A 619 39.52 -1.08 6.02
N ARG A 620 38.68 -0.44 5.21
CA ARG A 620 38.19 0.95 5.40
C ARG A 620 36.91 1.02 6.25
N GLY A 621 36.49 -0.05 6.91
CA GLY A 621 35.28 -0.07 7.75
C GLY A 621 33.97 -0.27 7.00
N MET A 622 33.93 -0.22 5.67
CA MET A 622 32.74 -0.43 4.86
C MET A 622 32.20 -1.84 5.00
N GLU A 623 30.90 -2.01 5.18
CA GLU A 623 30.23 -3.32 5.14
C GLU A 623 29.91 -3.67 3.69
N LYS A 624 30.36 -4.81 3.25
CA LYS A 624 30.10 -5.37 1.92
C LYS A 624 29.42 -6.71 2.03
N GLY A 625 28.68 -7.10 1.02
CA GLY A 625 28.07 -8.43 1.03
C GLY A 625 27.58 -8.88 -0.34
N ILE A 626 27.35 -10.17 -0.42
CA ILE A 626 26.72 -10.85 -1.54
C ILE A 626 25.47 -11.54 -1.01
N ASN A 627 24.36 -11.32 -1.70
CA ASN A 627 23.12 -12.05 -1.50
C ASN A 627 22.90 -12.98 -2.68
N ILE A 628 22.56 -14.22 -2.40
CA ILE A 628 22.07 -15.20 -3.37
C ILE A 628 20.65 -15.54 -2.93
N SER A 629 19.68 -15.40 -3.81
CA SER A 629 18.29 -15.72 -3.52
C SER A 629 17.65 -16.54 -4.62
N LEU A 630 16.73 -17.39 -4.20
CA LEU A 630 15.90 -18.23 -5.05
C LEU A 630 14.44 -17.92 -4.75
N TYR A 631 13.75 -17.33 -5.70
CA TYR A 631 12.31 -17.13 -5.63
C TYR A 631 11.62 -18.44 -6.04
N ASN A 632 10.66 -18.89 -5.26
CA ASN A 632 9.87 -20.10 -5.47
C ASN A 632 10.71 -21.37 -5.65
N VAL A 633 11.48 -21.73 -4.65
CA VAL A 633 12.37 -22.91 -4.62
C VAL A 633 11.63 -24.20 -4.96
N THR A 634 10.32 -24.27 -4.67
CA THR A 634 9.50 -25.44 -4.96
C THR A 634 9.22 -25.64 -6.45
N CYS A 635 9.57 -24.66 -7.28
CA CYS A 635 9.31 -24.67 -8.73
C CYS A 635 7.82 -24.93 -9.06
N ARG A 636 6.93 -24.62 -8.12
CA ARG A 636 5.49 -24.82 -8.31
C ARG A 636 4.93 -23.78 -9.25
N SER A 637 4.25 -24.21 -10.30
CA SER A 637 3.47 -23.36 -11.17
C SER A 637 2.18 -22.96 -10.42
N ASN A 638 2.10 -21.71 -9.95
CA ASN A 638 0.91 -21.18 -9.31
C ASN A 638 -0.03 -20.62 -10.37
N ASP A 639 -1.30 -21.01 -10.30
CA ASP A 639 -2.32 -20.56 -11.24
C ASP A 639 -2.71 -19.11 -10.90
N LEU A 640 -2.73 -18.24 -11.92
CA LEU A 640 -3.12 -16.82 -11.78
C LEU A 640 -4.58 -16.60 -12.19
N PHE A 641 -4.96 -17.16 -13.34
CA PHE A 641 -6.32 -17.21 -13.85
C PHE A 641 -6.48 -18.37 -14.83
N TYR A 642 -7.72 -18.68 -15.17
CA TYR A 642 -8.02 -19.75 -16.13
C TYR A 642 -8.50 -19.17 -17.45
N ARG A 643 -7.89 -19.65 -18.55
CA ARG A 643 -8.47 -19.52 -19.89
C ARG A 643 -9.35 -20.72 -20.18
N VAL A 644 -10.53 -20.47 -20.73
CA VAL A 644 -11.39 -21.56 -21.20
C VAL A 644 -10.98 -21.93 -22.60
N LYS A 645 -10.68 -23.22 -22.82
CA LYS A 645 -10.48 -23.78 -24.16
C LYS A 645 -11.58 -24.81 -24.43
N PHE A 646 -12.08 -24.78 -25.64
CA PHE A 646 -13.01 -25.79 -26.15
C PHE A 646 -12.23 -27.01 -26.60
N LYS A 647 -12.63 -28.19 -26.13
CA LYS A 647 -12.16 -29.46 -26.71
C LYS A 647 -13.13 -29.92 -27.81
N TYR A 648 -12.61 -30.62 -28.80
CA TYR A 648 -13.35 -31.10 -29.98
C TYR A 648 -14.60 -31.96 -29.61
N ASN A 649 -14.62 -32.55 -28.42
CA ASN A 649 -15.72 -33.40 -27.90
C ASN A 649 -16.77 -32.59 -27.08
N LYS A 650 -16.88 -31.28 -27.24
CA LYS A 650 -17.79 -30.36 -26.51
C LYS A 650 -17.50 -30.23 -25.02
N GLU A 651 -16.36 -30.71 -24.50
CA GLU A 651 -15.95 -30.48 -23.12
C GLU A 651 -15.15 -29.20 -22.95
N PHE A 652 -15.43 -28.50 -21.84
CA PHE A 652 -14.63 -27.37 -21.41
C PHE A 652 -13.34 -27.82 -20.76
N ALA A 653 -12.24 -27.21 -21.14
CA ALA A 653 -10.99 -27.31 -20.40
C ALA A 653 -10.56 -25.96 -19.88
N TYR A 654 -10.40 -25.88 -18.59
CA TYR A 654 -9.76 -24.71 -17.96
C TYR A 654 -8.25 -24.89 -18.12
N ARG A 655 -7.63 -24.03 -18.93
CA ARG A 655 -6.16 -23.95 -18.98
C ARG A 655 -5.68 -22.88 -18.01
N PRO A 656 -4.90 -23.26 -16.97
CA PRO A 656 -4.30 -22.28 -16.10
C PRO A 656 -3.32 -21.41 -16.87
N LEU A 657 -3.37 -20.12 -16.65
CA LEU A 657 -2.27 -19.22 -16.94
C LEU A 657 -1.49 -19.05 -15.64
N SER A 658 -0.24 -19.45 -15.66
CA SER A 658 0.68 -19.36 -14.53
C SER A 658 1.83 -18.43 -14.87
N PHE A 659 2.57 -17.99 -13.87
CA PHE A 659 3.81 -17.25 -14.12
C PHE A 659 4.79 -18.11 -14.94
N PHE A 660 5.33 -17.55 -16.02
CA PHE A 660 6.13 -18.27 -17.00
C PHE A 660 7.51 -18.73 -16.49
N ILE A 661 8.01 -18.11 -15.40
CA ILE A 661 9.26 -18.51 -14.76
C ILE A 661 8.95 -19.05 -13.35
N PRO A 662 8.79 -20.37 -13.19
CA PRO A 662 8.38 -20.95 -11.91
C PRO A 662 9.45 -20.83 -10.81
N ILE A 663 10.74 -20.70 -11.17
CA ILE A 663 11.86 -20.47 -10.25
C ILE A 663 12.74 -19.35 -10.79
N LEU A 664 13.09 -18.39 -9.95
CA LEU A 664 13.90 -17.25 -10.37
C LEU A 664 15.11 -17.07 -9.44
N PRO A 665 16.31 -17.46 -9.86
CA PRO A 665 17.55 -17.20 -9.13
C PRO A 665 17.96 -15.73 -9.26
N SER A 666 18.53 -15.17 -8.19
CA SER A 666 19.08 -13.82 -8.21
C SER A 666 20.35 -13.75 -7.37
N VAL A 667 21.27 -12.92 -7.84
CA VAL A 667 22.49 -12.56 -7.11
C VAL A 667 22.56 -11.05 -7.02
N SER A 668 22.92 -10.53 -5.85
CA SER A 668 23.16 -9.09 -5.69
C SER A 668 24.38 -8.85 -4.82
N TYR A 669 25.11 -7.80 -5.15
CA TYR A 669 26.24 -7.27 -4.36
C TYR A 669 25.79 -5.95 -3.72
N PHE A 670 26.14 -5.75 -2.46
CA PHE A 670 25.89 -4.47 -1.79
C PHE A 670 27.12 -3.97 -1.03
N CYS A 671 27.19 -2.66 -0.89
CA CYS A 671 28.23 -1.98 -0.13
C CYS A 671 27.62 -0.82 0.67
N LYS A 672 27.91 -0.78 1.98
CA LYS A 672 27.55 0.31 2.91
C LYS A 672 28.80 0.98 3.42
N PHE A 673 28.81 2.32 3.40
CA PHE A 673 29.96 3.15 3.77
C PHE A 673 29.58 4.30 4.67
#